data_e94284f59f4db9d964a7f3aca4c73924
#
_entry.id   e94284f59f4db9d964a7f3aca4c73924
#
_cell.length_a   1.000
_cell.length_b   1.000
_cell.length_c   1.000
_cell.angle_alpha   90.00
_cell.angle_beta   90.00
_cell.angle_gamma   90.00
#
_symmetry.space_group_name_H-M   'P 1'
#
loop_
_entity.id
_entity.type
_entity.pdbx_description
1 polymer ?
#
loop_
_entity_poly.entity_id
_entity_poly.type
_entity_poly.pdbx_seq_one_letter_code
_entity_poly.pdbx_strand_id
1 'polypeptide(L)'
;MRRFLFIALLCLSSFAVAQQKDPASELPKLERLHADQVNPQVDPCTDFYQYACSKFFAANPIPPDQAAWGVAGPLLKWNETVMRQSLEAAAAKTQGRTAVEQKIGDYWSSCMNEGKVETASANVFRAELKRIDAIKQKSQLVEQIAHQHSSIGGAWLVEDNATFSPMFGFTALQDYDDAQKTVAQFDQGGFALPGRDFYLNDDAKSVEVRKKYLAHVANMLKLAGESQAQATADAAVVLQMETDLAKAAMDVVKRRDPKNINNKLTMAEIQKLAPSFDWQRYLTLIHAPAQPAFLVTSPDFFRGLEQALQQHPLEHWKVYLKWQLAHDSAPYLGKAFVSENFSFFSHTLAGTPELAPRWRRCVHSADNALGEALGQAYVARAFPPESKERVLRVVKAIEGALDQDISNLSWMTPETKKQASAKLHAILDKVGYPDKWRDYSAVEIKPDTYLENVQRATAFEFNRWLQKIGKPIDRYDWTMTPPTINAYYDPQFNTINFPAGILQPPFFSKDADDATNFGAEGAVIGHEITHGFDDQGRKFDDKGNLHDWWTAEDAKNYDERGKCISDEYTQEIPEAGVKQNGLLTQGEDTADNGGLYLALIGLENTLKQQGKTLETKGEDGLTEIQRFFLSFANNWCEELRPEIMRTVVLTNPHSLPKYRVNNTIANMPEFAKAFGCARGKPLVHENACRVW
;
A
#
# COMPACT_ATOMS: atom_id res chain seq x y z
N MET A 1 -39.62 -76.19 35.07
CA MET A 1 -38.79 -75.09 35.51
C MET A 1 -37.95 -74.55 34.29
N ARG A 2 -38.44 -73.55 33.61
CA ARG A 2 -37.76 -72.98 32.40
C ARG A 2 -37.21 -71.60 32.84
N ARG A 3 -35.89 -71.46 32.70
CA ARG A 3 -35.19 -70.18 32.92
C ARG A 3 -35.28 -69.39 31.65
N PHE A 4 -35.77 -68.15 31.66
CA PHE A 4 -35.68 -67.15 30.61
C PHE A 4 -34.44 -66.33 30.80
N LEU A 5 -33.58 -66.29 29.78
CA LEU A 5 -32.43 -65.40 29.68
C LEU A 5 -32.91 -64.15 28.97
N PHE A 6 -32.79 -62.98 29.61
CA PHE A 6 -32.97 -61.67 28.97
C PHE A 6 -31.60 -61.22 28.47
N ILE A 7 -31.45 -61.05 27.13
CA ILE A 7 -30.32 -60.41 26.52
C ILE A 7 -30.72 -58.95 26.28
N ALA A 8 -30.07 -58.01 27.01
CA ALA A 8 -30.20 -56.59 26.77
C ALA A 8 -29.25 -56.15 25.67
N LEU A 9 -29.78 -55.77 24.49
CA LEU A 9 -29.04 -55.16 23.41
C LEU A 9 -28.82 -53.69 23.72
N LEU A 10 -27.59 -53.28 24.06
CA LEU A 10 -27.17 -51.88 24.12
C LEU A 10 -26.90 -51.36 22.73
N CYS A 11 -27.82 -50.60 22.14
CA CYS A 11 -27.57 -49.77 20.95
C CYS A 11 -26.72 -48.55 21.35
N LEU A 12 -25.43 -48.61 21.11
CA LEU A 12 -24.55 -47.44 21.09
C LEU A 12 -24.82 -46.65 19.80
N SER A 13 -25.68 -45.66 19.83
CA SER A 13 -25.83 -44.66 18.80
C SER A 13 -24.65 -43.68 18.89
N SER A 14 -23.67 -43.89 18.04
CA SER A 14 -22.58 -42.89 17.76
C SER A 14 -23.22 -41.66 17.11
N PHE A 15 -23.49 -40.63 17.86
CA PHE A 15 -23.75 -39.32 17.30
C PHE A 15 -22.43 -38.80 16.72
N ALA A 16 -22.22 -38.96 15.40
CA ALA A 16 -21.25 -38.18 14.66
C ALA A 16 -21.77 -36.73 14.66
N VAL A 17 -21.23 -35.90 15.55
CA VAL A 17 -21.38 -34.45 15.40
C VAL A 17 -20.65 -34.06 14.12
N ALA A 18 -21.40 -33.88 13.04
CA ALA A 18 -20.88 -33.23 11.84
C ALA A 18 -20.44 -31.85 12.29
N GLN A 19 -19.12 -31.63 12.33
CA GLN A 19 -18.57 -30.30 12.49
C GLN A 19 -19.09 -29.47 11.32
N GLN A 20 -20.04 -28.57 11.59
CA GLN A 20 -20.55 -27.63 10.63
C GLN A 20 -19.35 -26.77 10.22
N LYS A 21 -18.89 -26.91 8.97
CA LYS A 21 -17.82 -26.05 8.43
C LYS A 21 -18.24 -24.61 8.61
N ASP A 22 -17.36 -23.80 9.19
CA ASP A 22 -17.54 -22.34 9.24
C ASP A 22 -17.69 -21.82 7.80
N PRO A 23 -18.83 -21.22 7.43
CA PRO A 23 -19.02 -20.68 6.08
C PRO A 23 -17.94 -19.69 5.66
N ALA A 24 -17.34 -18.97 6.64
CA ALA A 24 -16.22 -18.05 6.40
C ALA A 24 -14.90 -18.76 6.06
N SER A 25 -14.83 -20.09 6.13
CA SER A 25 -13.66 -20.89 5.73
C SER A 25 -13.74 -21.43 4.32
N GLU A 26 -14.85 -21.25 3.60
CA GLU A 26 -14.97 -21.65 2.22
C GLU A 26 -14.33 -20.60 1.29
N LEU A 27 -13.59 -21.07 0.29
CA LEU A 27 -12.99 -20.19 -0.71
C LEU A 27 -14.10 -19.58 -1.58
N PRO A 28 -14.20 -18.24 -1.67
CA PRO A 28 -15.11 -17.59 -2.61
C PRO A 28 -14.77 -18.03 -4.04
N LYS A 29 -15.78 -18.12 -4.90
CA LYS A 29 -15.56 -18.31 -6.32
C LYS A 29 -14.99 -17.01 -6.91
N LEU A 30 -13.84 -17.09 -7.54
CA LEU A 30 -13.30 -15.99 -8.33
C LEU A 30 -13.94 -16.00 -9.72
N GLU A 31 -14.59 -14.89 -10.04
CA GLU A 31 -15.28 -14.73 -11.32
C GLU A 31 -14.48 -13.81 -12.23
N ARG A 32 -14.59 -14.05 -13.54
CA ARG A 32 -14.03 -13.20 -14.58
C ARG A 32 -15.07 -12.18 -15.01
N LEU A 33 -14.65 -11.20 -15.78
CA LEU A 33 -15.57 -10.30 -16.46
C LEU A 33 -16.53 -11.09 -17.37
N HIS A 34 -17.81 -10.74 -17.31
CA HIS A 34 -18.85 -11.23 -18.21
C HIS A 34 -19.50 -10.07 -18.94
N ALA A 35 -19.77 -10.24 -20.24
CA ALA A 35 -20.36 -9.22 -21.10
C ALA A 35 -21.73 -8.73 -20.61
N ASP A 36 -22.47 -9.53 -19.86
CA ASP A 36 -23.79 -9.21 -19.29
C ASP A 36 -23.74 -8.33 -18.04
N GLN A 37 -22.55 -8.07 -17.51
CA GLN A 37 -22.36 -7.19 -16.35
C GLN A 37 -22.50 -5.71 -16.70
N VAL A 38 -22.42 -5.31 -17.98
CA VAL A 38 -22.60 -3.91 -18.39
C VAL A 38 -24.05 -3.44 -18.20
N ASN A 39 -24.22 -2.16 -17.89
CA ASN A 39 -25.53 -1.51 -17.79
C ASN A 39 -25.92 -0.87 -19.14
N PRO A 40 -26.79 -1.49 -19.96
CA PRO A 40 -27.15 -0.97 -21.29
C PRO A 40 -28.00 0.32 -21.26
N GLN A 41 -28.45 0.77 -20.09
CA GLN A 41 -29.18 2.02 -19.93
C GLN A 41 -28.25 3.24 -19.80
N VAL A 42 -26.96 3.01 -19.54
CA VAL A 42 -25.92 4.06 -19.49
C VAL A 42 -25.28 4.15 -20.86
N ASP A 43 -25.14 5.35 -21.39
CA ASP A 43 -24.42 5.59 -22.63
C ASP A 43 -22.88 5.46 -22.36
N PRO A 44 -22.21 4.47 -22.97
CA PRO A 44 -20.76 4.25 -22.77
C PRO A 44 -19.91 5.45 -23.18
N CYS A 45 -20.42 6.33 -24.05
CA CYS A 45 -19.73 7.53 -24.51
C CYS A 45 -19.85 8.72 -23.56
N THR A 46 -20.69 8.59 -22.52
CA THR A 46 -20.93 9.63 -21.51
C THR A 46 -20.32 9.30 -20.15
N ASP A 47 -20.46 8.06 -19.69
CA ASP A 47 -19.89 7.57 -18.44
C ASP A 47 -19.60 6.07 -18.55
N PHE A 48 -18.40 5.72 -18.96
CA PHE A 48 -18.02 4.33 -19.17
C PHE A 48 -17.83 3.57 -17.85
N TYR A 49 -17.38 4.26 -16.82
CA TYR A 49 -17.30 3.68 -15.49
C TYR A 49 -18.67 3.19 -15.00
N GLN A 50 -19.71 4.04 -15.11
CA GLN A 50 -21.06 3.63 -14.75
C GLN A 50 -21.62 2.56 -15.70
N TYR A 51 -21.31 2.64 -17.00
CA TYR A 51 -21.68 1.60 -17.97
C TYR A 51 -21.13 0.23 -17.59
N ALA A 52 -19.84 0.14 -17.23
CA ALA A 52 -19.18 -1.12 -16.89
C ALA A 52 -19.48 -1.60 -15.46
N CYS A 53 -19.60 -0.70 -14.47
CA CYS A 53 -19.54 -1.04 -13.06
C CYS A 53 -20.88 -1.02 -12.31
N SER A 54 -21.88 -0.26 -12.77
CA SER A 54 -23.09 0.01 -11.95
C SER A 54 -23.92 -1.23 -11.60
N LYS A 55 -23.93 -2.27 -12.43
CA LYS A 55 -24.59 -3.54 -12.06
C LYS A 55 -23.82 -4.28 -10.95
N PHE A 56 -22.48 -4.23 -11.01
CA PHE A 56 -21.66 -4.81 -9.94
C PHE A 56 -21.95 -4.11 -8.61
N PHE A 57 -21.97 -2.79 -8.57
CA PHE A 57 -22.26 -2.02 -7.36
C PHE A 57 -23.63 -2.33 -6.78
N ALA A 58 -24.66 -2.38 -7.64
CA ALA A 58 -26.01 -2.71 -7.22
C ALA A 58 -26.13 -4.11 -6.58
N ALA A 59 -25.32 -5.07 -7.06
CA ALA A 59 -25.29 -6.44 -6.54
C ALA A 59 -24.36 -6.62 -5.34
N ASN A 60 -23.38 -5.73 -5.16
CA ASN A 60 -22.29 -5.88 -4.19
C ASN A 60 -22.09 -4.58 -3.38
N PRO A 61 -23.01 -4.20 -2.50
CA PRO A 61 -22.84 -3.01 -1.66
C PRO A 61 -21.62 -3.15 -0.75
N ILE A 62 -21.02 -2.01 -0.37
CA ILE A 62 -19.85 -1.98 0.51
C ILE A 62 -20.16 -2.72 1.82
N PRO A 63 -19.42 -3.80 2.16
CA PRO A 63 -19.62 -4.51 3.43
C PRO A 63 -19.43 -3.59 4.63
N PRO A 64 -20.11 -3.86 5.76
CA PRO A 64 -20.06 -2.96 6.92
C PRO A 64 -18.67 -2.88 7.58
N ASP A 65 -17.80 -3.84 7.34
CA ASP A 65 -16.42 -3.88 7.85
C ASP A 65 -15.37 -3.42 6.82
N GLN A 66 -15.81 -2.72 5.74
CA GLN A 66 -14.96 -2.19 4.70
C GLN A 66 -15.21 -0.68 4.48
N ALA A 67 -14.16 0.07 4.15
CA ALA A 67 -14.23 1.48 3.77
C ALA A 67 -14.49 1.67 2.26
N ALA A 68 -14.07 0.68 1.45
CA ALA A 68 -14.27 0.62 0.01
C ALA A 68 -14.61 -0.81 -0.40
N TRP A 69 -15.27 -0.97 -1.56
CA TRP A 69 -15.56 -2.30 -2.10
C TRP A 69 -15.69 -2.27 -3.62
N GLY A 70 -15.04 -3.19 -4.25
CA GLY A 70 -15.01 -3.31 -5.70
C GLY A 70 -14.82 -4.75 -6.17
N VAL A 71 -14.47 -4.90 -7.43
CA VAL A 71 -14.21 -6.20 -8.06
C VAL A 71 -13.01 -6.93 -7.44
N ALA A 72 -12.07 -6.21 -6.85
CA ALA A 72 -10.99 -6.78 -6.04
C ALA A 72 -11.48 -7.38 -4.71
N GLY A 73 -12.67 -7.03 -4.23
CA GLY A 73 -13.19 -7.47 -2.94
C GLY A 73 -13.35 -8.99 -2.79
N PRO A 74 -13.95 -9.71 -3.75
CA PRO A 74 -13.96 -11.17 -3.75
C PRO A 74 -12.56 -11.79 -3.74
N LEU A 75 -11.61 -11.23 -4.48
CA LEU A 75 -10.21 -11.66 -4.49
C LEU A 75 -9.54 -11.42 -3.13
N LEU A 76 -9.77 -10.26 -2.51
CA LEU A 76 -9.30 -9.97 -1.15
C LEU A 76 -9.79 -11.04 -0.16
N LYS A 77 -11.09 -11.34 -0.15
CA LYS A 77 -11.65 -12.40 0.70
C LYS A 77 -11.05 -13.77 0.39
N TRP A 78 -10.75 -14.06 -0.87
CA TRP A 78 -10.12 -15.30 -1.29
C TRP A 78 -8.70 -15.40 -0.74
N ASN A 79 -7.86 -14.36 -0.93
CA ASN A 79 -6.50 -14.29 -0.41
C ASN A 79 -6.47 -14.42 1.12
N GLU A 80 -7.31 -13.67 1.83
CA GLU A 80 -7.47 -13.75 3.29
C GLU A 80 -7.87 -15.16 3.74
N THR A 81 -8.76 -15.83 3.00
CA THR A 81 -9.21 -17.19 3.33
C THR A 81 -8.09 -18.20 3.11
N VAL A 82 -7.30 -18.10 2.04
CA VAL A 82 -6.13 -18.97 1.80
C VAL A 82 -5.10 -18.78 2.91
N MET A 83 -4.80 -17.55 3.27
CA MET A 83 -3.87 -17.22 4.36
C MET A 83 -4.40 -17.76 5.70
N ARG A 84 -5.67 -17.52 6.04
CA ARG A 84 -6.32 -18.05 7.25
C ARG A 84 -6.20 -19.56 7.35
N GLN A 85 -6.55 -20.28 6.30
CA GLN A 85 -6.47 -21.75 6.28
C GLN A 85 -5.03 -22.24 6.47
N SER A 86 -4.04 -21.53 5.92
CA SER A 86 -2.62 -21.84 6.08
C SER A 86 -2.15 -21.64 7.52
N LEU A 87 -2.56 -20.55 8.16
CA LEU A 87 -2.27 -20.22 9.55
C LEU A 87 -2.94 -21.21 10.51
N GLU A 88 -4.22 -21.53 10.28
CA GLU A 88 -4.98 -22.52 11.10
C GLU A 88 -4.37 -23.92 11.00
N ALA A 89 -3.99 -24.37 9.80
CA ALA A 89 -3.33 -25.64 9.59
C ALA A 89 -1.97 -25.71 10.30
N ALA A 90 -1.17 -24.65 10.21
CA ALA A 90 0.12 -24.55 10.90
C ALA A 90 -0.03 -24.55 12.43
N ALA A 91 -1.05 -23.87 12.96
CA ALA A 91 -1.35 -23.84 14.40
C ALA A 91 -1.86 -25.19 14.93
N ALA A 92 -2.71 -25.90 14.16
CA ALA A 92 -3.26 -27.19 14.54
C ALA A 92 -2.24 -28.34 14.52
N LYS A 93 -1.16 -28.21 13.73
CA LYS A 93 -0.12 -29.21 13.60
C LYS A 93 0.78 -29.22 14.86
N THR A 94 0.65 -30.24 15.71
CA THR A 94 1.38 -30.33 16.98
C THR A 94 2.75 -31.02 16.89
N GLN A 95 3.00 -31.79 15.85
CA GLN A 95 4.25 -32.52 15.65
C GLN A 95 4.76 -32.39 14.22
N GLY A 96 6.07 -32.42 14.04
CA GLY A 96 6.69 -32.38 12.71
C GLY A 96 6.46 -31.08 11.94
N ARG A 97 6.22 -29.94 12.62
CA ARG A 97 6.17 -28.62 11.99
C ARG A 97 7.54 -28.24 11.42
N THR A 98 7.56 -27.66 10.24
CA THR A 98 8.72 -26.95 9.75
C THR A 98 8.95 -25.68 10.57
N ALA A 99 10.14 -25.06 10.45
CA ALA A 99 10.42 -23.78 11.12
C ALA A 99 9.44 -22.67 10.71
N VAL A 100 9.01 -22.65 9.44
CA VAL A 100 8.02 -21.71 8.91
C VAL A 100 6.65 -21.98 9.53
N GLU A 101 6.15 -23.23 9.48
CA GLU A 101 4.87 -23.61 10.09
C GLU A 101 4.83 -23.32 11.59
N GLN A 102 5.95 -23.49 12.30
CA GLN A 102 6.02 -23.16 13.71
C GLN A 102 5.79 -21.65 13.93
N LYS A 103 6.52 -20.81 13.19
CA LYS A 103 6.43 -19.35 13.37
C LYS A 103 5.05 -18.80 13.03
N ILE A 104 4.51 -19.12 11.85
CA ILE A 104 3.20 -18.62 11.43
C ILE A 104 2.06 -19.17 12.29
N GLY A 105 2.13 -20.46 12.72
CA GLY A 105 1.13 -21.09 13.60
C GLY A 105 1.16 -20.54 15.01
N ASP A 106 2.34 -20.32 15.60
CA ASP A 106 2.50 -19.75 16.94
C ASP A 106 2.09 -18.25 16.95
N TYR A 107 2.41 -17.50 15.88
CA TYR A 107 1.95 -16.12 15.73
C TYR A 107 0.43 -16.04 15.68
N TRP A 108 -0.20 -16.86 14.84
CA TRP A 108 -1.66 -17.00 14.74
C TRP A 108 -2.29 -17.31 16.10
N SER A 109 -1.77 -18.31 16.80
CA SER A 109 -2.25 -18.71 18.12
C SER A 109 -2.17 -17.58 19.14
N SER A 110 -1.07 -16.80 19.12
CA SER A 110 -0.89 -15.65 20.01
C SER A 110 -1.91 -14.54 19.75
N CYS A 111 -2.18 -14.25 18.46
CA CYS A 111 -3.16 -13.25 18.06
C CYS A 111 -4.59 -13.69 18.39
N MET A 112 -4.97 -14.92 18.09
CA MET A 112 -6.34 -15.41 18.28
C MET A 112 -6.73 -15.64 19.76
N ASN A 113 -5.77 -15.72 20.68
CA ASN A 113 -6.01 -15.91 22.10
C ASN A 113 -6.33 -14.60 22.82
N GLU A 114 -7.61 -14.16 22.78
CA GLU A 114 -8.05 -12.89 23.39
C GLU A 114 -7.70 -12.77 24.86
N GLY A 115 -7.86 -13.84 25.65
CA GLY A 115 -7.57 -13.82 27.08
C GLY A 115 -6.08 -13.54 27.37
N LYS A 116 -5.18 -14.07 26.57
CA LYS A 116 -3.74 -13.76 26.65
C LYS A 116 -3.42 -12.35 26.18
N VAL A 117 -4.08 -11.88 25.12
CA VAL A 117 -3.90 -10.50 24.64
C VAL A 117 -4.32 -9.50 25.72
N GLU A 118 -5.46 -9.68 26.37
CA GLU A 118 -5.93 -8.80 27.47
C GLU A 118 -4.96 -8.73 28.65
N THR A 119 -4.18 -9.77 28.88
CA THR A 119 -3.28 -9.85 30.05
C THR A 119 -1.81 -9.63 29.68
N ALA A 120 -1.26 -10.41 28.76
CA ALA A 120 0.14 -10.36 28.40
C ALA A 120 0.50 -9.05 27.66
N SER A 121 -0.27 -8.68 26.61
CA SER A 121 -0.03 -7.42 25.88
C SER A 121 -0.17 -6.20 26.78
N ALA A 122 -1.15 -6.18 27.69
CA ALA A 122 -1.31 -5.10 28.66
C ALA A 122 -0.13 -4.98 29.65
N ASN A 123 0.53 -6.09 29.99
CA ASN A 123 1.73 -6.06 30.85
C ASN A 123 2.92 -5.43 30.10
N VAL A 124 3.12 -5.80 28.85
CA VAL A 124 4.17 -5.22 27.98
C VAL A 124 3.93 -3.73 27.81
N PHE A 125 2.72 -3.34 27.42
CA PHE A 125 2.35 -1.94 27.23
C PHE A 125 2.60 -1.11 28.51
N ARG A 126 2.21 -1.60 29.68
CA ARG A 126 2.46 -0.93 30.97
C ARG A 126 3.95 -0.81 31.30
N ALA A 127 4.77 -1.78 30.89
CA ALA A 127 6.24 -1.71 31.07
C ALA A 127 6.81 -0.58 30.21
N GLU A 128 6.34 -0.42 28.98
CA GLU A 128 6.77 0.69 28.08
C GLU A 128 6.30 2.06 28.62
N LEU A 129 5.09 2.18 29.12
CA LEU A 129 4.63 3.42 29.79
C LEU A 129 5.54 3.80 30.96
N LYS A 130 5.92 2.84 31.82
CA LYS A 130 6.86 3.08 32.92
C LYS A 130 8.24 3.54 32.45
N ARG A 131 8.69 3.04 31.29
CA ARG A 131 9.95 3.46 30.70
C ARG A 131 9.90 4.96 30.31
N ILE A 132 8.79 5.42 29.73
CA ILE A 132 8.57 6.84 29.42
C ILE A 132 8.50 7.66 30.70
N ASP A 133 7.76 7.21 31.73
CA ASP A 133 7.66 7.88 33.03
C ASP A 133 9.01 8.07 33.74
N ALA A 134 9.95 7.14 33.52
CA ALA A 134 11.27 7.16 34.12
C ALA A 134 12.19 8.25 33.54
N ILE A 135 11.85 8.89 32.42
CA ILE A 135 12.62 9.97 31.80
C ILE A 135 12.65 11.19 32.75
N LYS A 136 13.85 11.68 33.07
CA LYS A 136 14.06 12.81 34.02
C LYS A 136 14.52 14.10 33.35
N GLN A 137 15.05 14.02 32.13
CA GLN A 137 15.59 15.16 31.39
C GLN A 137 15.47 14.96 29.90
N LYS A 138 15.37 16.07 29.14
CA LYS A 138 15.18 16.00 27.66
C LYS A 138 16.29 15.24 26.93
N SER A 139 17.50 15.26 27.44
CA SER A 139 18.61 14.50 26.84
C SER A 139 18.40 12.98 26.83
N GLN A 140 17.46 12.45 27.63
CA GLN A 140 17.08 11.03 27.64
C GLN A 140 15.99 10.69 26.63
N LEU A 141 15.46 11.65 25.89
CA LEU A 141 14.49 11.40 24.81
C LEU A 141 15.12 10.54 23.72
N VAL A 142 16.43 10.70 23.48
CA VAL A 142 17.14 9.94 22.46
C VAL A 142 17.08 8.42 22.70
N GLU A 143 17.19 7.97 23.94
CA GLU A 143 17.08 6.54 24.29
C GLU A 143 15.68 6.01 24.05
N GLN A 144 14.66 6.81 24.36
CA GLN A 144 13.28 6.40 24.18
C GLN A 144 12.89 6.38 22.69
N ILE A 145 13.31 7.39 21.94
CA ILE A 145 13.06 7.45 20.48
C ILE A 145 13.76 6.28 19.78
N ALA A 146 15.05 6.02 20.09
CA ALA A 146 15.78 4.88 19.52
C ALA A 146 15.08 3.55 19.82
N HIS A 147 14.56 3.38 21.05
CA HIS A 147 13.83 2.18 21.45
C HIS A 147 12.49 2.05 20.69
N GLN A 148 11.68 3.11 20.60
CA GLN A 148 10.40 3.05 19.89
C GLN A 148 10.60 2.80 18.40
N HIS A 149 11.54 3.46 17.73
CA HIS A 149 11.85 3.22 16.32
C HIS A 149 12.29 1.78 16.05
N SER A 150 13.13 1.22 16.92
CA SER A 150 13.71 -0.11 16.69
C SER A 150 12.82 -1.29 17.09
N SER A 151 11.72 -1.07 17.83
CA SER A 151 10.96 -2.20 18.39
C SER A 151 9.45 -2.03 18.46
N ILE A 152 8.89 -0.81 18.34
CA ILE A 152 7.44 -0.59 18.58
C ILE A 152 6.75 -0.11 17.32
N GLY A 153 7.19 0.99 16.74
CA GLY A 153 6.67 1.54 15.50
C GLY A 153 7.85 1.94 14.63
N GLY A 154 7.89 1.44 13.43
CA GLY A 154 8.91 1.79 12.47
C GLY A 154 8.28 2.02 11.11
N ALA A 155 8.78 2.99 10.39
CA ALA A 155 8.35 3.39 9.06
C ALA A 155 8.65 2.31 8.00
N TRP A 156 8.00 1.14 8.11
CA TRP A 156 8.21 0.03 7.17
C TRP A 156 7.12 -0.04 6.11
N LEU A 157 6.03 0.70 6.29
CA LEU A 157 4.96 0.80 5.32
C LEU A 157 5.35 1.89 4.31
N VAL A 158 6.09 1.49 3.30
CA VAL A 158 6.64 2.36 2.25
C VAL A 158 5.54 2.94 1.36
N GLU A 159 4.34 2.36 1.36
CA GLU A 159 3.31 2.67 0.37
C GLU A 159 2.53 3.96 0.59
N ASP A 160 2.44 4.52 1.82
CA ASP A 160 1.49 5.61 2.07
C ASP A 160 2.05 6.92 2.61
N ASN A 161 3.34 7.23 2.49
CA ASN A 161 3.91 8.50 3.00
C ASN A 161 3.59 8.80 4.49
N ALA A 162 2.96 7.88 5.21
CA ALA A 162 2.58 8.02 6.61
C ALA A 162 3.72 7.53 7.49
N THR A 163 4.54 8.45 7.93
CA THR A 163 5.61 8.16 8.89
C THR A 163 5.03 8.13 10.30
N PHE A 164 4.53 6.97 10.72
CA PHE A 164 4.02 6.74 12.08
C PHE A 164 5.13 6.61 13.13
N SER A 165 6.35 7.02 12.84
CA SER A 165 7.45 7.01 13.82
C SER A 165 7.39 8.23 14.70
N PRO A 166 7.56 8.11 16.03
CA PRO A 166 7.57 9.26 16.93
C PRO A 166 8.70 10.22 16.59
N MET A 167 8.41 11.50 16.60
CA MET A 167 9.32 12.63 16.40
C MET A 167 9.81 12.80 14.95
N PHE A 168 10.33 11.77 14.29
CA PHE A 168 10.82 11.79 12.89
C PHE A 168 10.87 10.37 12.33
N GLY A 169 10.88 10.23 11.00
CA GLY A 169 11.08 8.97 10.32
C GLY A 169 12.57 8.62 10.17
N PHE A 170 12.90 7.32 10.25
CA PHE A 170 14.23 6.80 9.96
C PHE A 170 14.15 5.47 9.21
N THR A 171 14.84 5.36 8.09
CA THR A 171 14.88 4.14 7.27
C THR A 171 16.22 4.01 6.55
N ALA A 172 16.37 2.94 5.79
CA ALA A 172 17.49 2.73 4.88
C ALA A 172 16.94 2.50 3.47
N LEU A 173 17.45 3.23 2.50
CA LEU A 173 17.05 3.10 1.11
C LEU A 173 18.25 3.35 0.17
N GLN A 174 18.05 3.20 -1.13
CA GLN A 174 19.08 3.46 -2.11
C GLN A 174 19.48 4.93 -2.12
N ASP A 175 20.77 5.16 -2.35
CA ASP A 175 21.29 6.50 -2.58
C ASP A 175 20.79 7.04 -3.93
N TYR A 176 20.25 8.25 -3.95
CA TYR A 176 19.78 8.87 -5.20
C TYR A 176 20.89 9.11 -6.22
N ASP A 177 22.14 9.36 -5.78
CA ASP A 177 23.27 9.63 -6.70
C ASP A 177 24.05 8.36 -7.06
N ASP A 178 23.91 7.29 -6.27
CA ASP A 178 24.51 5.96 -6.51
C ASP A 178 23.55 4.87 -6.05
N ALA A 179 22.55 4.57 -6.84
CA ALA A 179 21.49 3.60 -6.53
C ALA A 179 22.02 2.17 -6.25
N GLN A 180 23.30 1.90 -6.51
CA GLN A 180 23.94 0.64 -6.17
C GLN A 180 24.30 0.54 -4.68
N LYS A 181 24.08 1.59 -3.89
CA LYS A 181 24.35 1.65 -2.45
C LYS A 181 23.11 1.96 -1.66
N THR A 182 23.04 1.41 -0.46
CA THR A 182 22.02 1.76 0.53
C THR A 182 22.58 2.77 1.53
N VAL A 183 21.82 3.81 1.81
CA VAL A 183 22.13 4.87 2.80
C VAL A 183 21.02 4.98 3.82
N ALA A 184 21.35 5.52 5.01
CA ALA A 184 20.33 5.87 5.99
C ALA A 184 19.63 7.18 5.61
N GLN A 185 18.32 7.22 5.80
CA GLN A 185 17.46 8.37 5.57
C GLN A 185 16.82 8.84 6.87
N PHE A 186 16.87 10.15 7.11
CA PHE A 186 16.04 10.85 8.07
C PHE A 186 14.90 11.56 7.34
N ASP A 187 13.68 11.37 7.83
CA ASP A 187 12.46 11.90 7.21
C ASP A 187 11.60 12.65 8.22
N GLN A 188 10.70 13.49 7.71
CA GLN A 188 9.64 14.08 8.52
C GLN A 188 8.71 13.01 9.09
N GLY A 189 8.07 13.30 10.24
CA GLY A 189 7.16 12.35 10.89
C GLY A 189 6.61 12.88 12.20
N GLY A 190 6.16 11.96 13.06
CA GLY A 190 5.74 12.27 14.41
C GLY A 190 4.34 12.82 14.56
N PHE A 191 3.44 12.62 13.59
CA PHE A 191 2.02 12.98 13.69
C PHE A 191 1.15 11.83 13.16
N ALA A 192 -0.01 11.60 13.80
CA ALA A 192 -0.83 10.41 13.58
C ALA A 192 -2.01 10.62 12.61
N LEU A 193 -2.43 11.84 12.30
CA LEU A 193 -3.40 12.08 11.23
C LEU A 193 -2.75 11.86 9.86
N PRO A 194 -3.54 11.50 8.82
CA PRO A 194 -3.00 11.03 7.53
C PRO A 194 -2.06 11.99 6.77
N GLY A 195 -2.06 13.28 7.13
CA GLY A 195 -1.17 14.25 6.51
C GLY A 195 -1.21 15.61 7.22
N ARG A 196 -0.22 16.45 6.92
CA ARG A 196 -0.08 17.78 7.52
C ARG A 196 -1.34 18.63 7.36
N ASP A 197 -2.06 18.49 6.26
CA ASP A 197 -3.23 19.30 5.93
C ASP A 197 -4.41 19.04 6.87
N PHE A 198 -4.49 17.84 7.46
CA PHE A 198 -5.47 17.55 8.53
C PHE A 198 -5.28 18.41 9.79
N TYR A 199 -4.04 18.87 10.05
CA TYR A 199 -3.71 19.76 11.16
C TYR A 199 -3.88 21.24 10.81
N LEU A 200 -3.68 21.62 9.55
CA LEU A 200 -3.51 23.02 9.13
C LEU A 200 -4.73 23.62 8.42
N ASN A 201 -5.56 22.81 7.76
CA ASN A 201 -6.72 23.33 7.03
C ASN A 201 -7.84 23.77 7.98
N ASP A 202 -8.48 24.90 7.67
CA ASP A 202 -9.52 25.52 8.49
C ASP A 202 -10.95 25.29 7.96
N ASP A 203 -11.11 24.43 6.96
CA ASP A 203 -12.45 24.03 6.51
C ASP A 203 -13.22 23.28 7.61
N ALA A 204 -14.55 23.34 7.56
CA ALA A 204 -15.41 22.82 8.61
C ALA A 204 -15.18 21.32 8.92
N LYS A 205 -14.89 20.51 7.87
CA LYS A 205 -14.63 19.06 8.03
C LYS A 205 -13.29 18.82 8.71
N SER A 206 -12.24 19.54 8.34
CA SER A 206 -10.92 19.42 8.99
C SER A 206 -10.98 19.85 10.46
N VAL A 207 -11.72 20.91 10.79
CA VAL A 207 -11.96 21.33 12.18
C VAL A 207 -12.73 20.26 12.97
N GLU A 208 -13.75 19.64 12.35
CA GLU A 208 -14.51 18.55 12.97
C GLU A 208 -13.62 17.33 13.24
N VAL A 209 -12.79 16.94 12.28
CA VAL A 209 -11.84 15.81 12.44
C VAL A 209 -10.91 16.09 13.62
N ARG A 210 -10.29 17.27 13.71
CA ARG A 210 -9.41 17.62 14.85
C ARG A 210 -10.14 17.59 16.18
N LYS A 211 -11.41 18.01 16.24
CA LYS A 211 -12.22 17.91 17.46
C LYS A 211 -12.46 16.46 17.89
N LYS A 212 -12.78 15.57 16.93
CA LYS A 212 -12.95 14.14 17.20
C LYS A 212 -11.61 13.48 17.55
N TYR A 213 -10.53 13.92 16.93
CA TYR A 213 -9.18 13.47 17.23
C TYR A 213 -8.77 13.79 18.68
N LEU A 214 -9.02 14.99 19.16
CA LEU A 214 -8.81 15.36 20.56
C LEU A 214 -9.54 14.42 21.53
N ALA A 215 -10.80 14.09 21.24
CA ALA A 215 -11.56 13.14 22.05
C ALA A 215 -10.96 11.74 22.01
N HIS A 216 -10.52 11.29 20.84
CA HIS A 216 -9.86 10.01 20.66
C HIS A 216 -8.55 9.93 21.46
N VAL A 217 -7.66 10.93 21.33
CA VAL A 217 -6.40 10.97 22.09
C VAL A 217 -6.67 10.93 23.59
N ALA A 218 -7.65 11.70 24.08
CA ALA A 218 -8.03 11.70 25.48
C ALA A 218 -8.54 10.32 25.95
N ASN A 219 -9.35 9.63 25.13
CA ASN A 219 -9.84 8.28 25.44
C ASN A 219 -8.68 7.27 25.49
N MET A 220 -7.74 7.36 24.56
CA MET A 220 -6.57 6.47 24.52
C MET A 220 -5.65 6.67 25.73
N LEU A 221 -5.37 7.93 26.12
CA LEU A 221 -4.57 8.25 27.31
C LEU A 221 -5.28 7.81 28.60
N LYS A 222 -6.60 7.94 28.66
CA LYS A 222 -7.39 7.38 29.75
C LYS A 222 -7.29 5.84 29.83
N LEU A 223 -7.36 5.14 28.70
CA LEU A 223 -7.12 3.69 28.65
C LEU A 223 -5.69 3.32 29.06
N ALA A 224 -4.73 4.21 28.81
CA ALA A 224 -3.35 4.08 29.27
C ALA A 224 -3.17 4.33 30.79
N GLY A 225 -4.22 4.75 31.50
CA GLY A 225 -4.25 4.86 32.96
C GLY A 225 -4.37 6.29 33.53
N GLU A 226 -4.53 7.31 32.68
CA GLU A 226 -4.72 8.68 33.14
C GLU A 226 -6.13 8.94 33.66
N SER A 227 -6.28 9.94 34.56
CA SER A 227 -7.60 10.44 34.94
C SER A 227 -8.25 11.16 33.75
N GLN A 228 -9.59 11.23 33.72
CA GLN A 228 -10.31 11.92 32.65
C GLN A 228 -9.87 13.39 32.49
N ALA A 229 -9.62 14.10 33.59
CA ALA A 229 -9.20 15.49 33.55
C ALA A 229 -7.79 15.65 32.97
N GLN A 230 -6.86 14.77 33.38
CA GLN A 230 -5.49 14.76 32.86
C GLN A 230 -5.47 14.40 31.38
N ALA A 231 -6.11 13.33 30.98
CA ALA A 231 -6.18 12.86 29.59
C ALA A 231 -6.76 13.93 28.64
N THR A 232 -7.76 14.69 29.11
CA THR A 232 -8.31 15.80 28.32
C THR A 232 -7.32 16.96 28.15
N ALA A 233 -6.56 17.31 29.19
CA ALA A 233 -5.52 18.32 29.11
C ALA A 233 -4.36 17.86 28.21
N ASP A 234 -3.94 16.63 28.38
CA ASP A 234 -2.82 16.03 27.66
C ASP A 234 -3.13 15.80 26.16
N ALA A 235 -4.37 15.53 25.80
CA ALA A 235 -4.80 15.48 24.40
C ALA A 235 -4.60 16.82 23.68
N ALA A 236 -4.83 17.95 24.36
CA ALA A 236 -4.56 19.26 23.78
C ALA A 236 -3.04 19.50 23.57
N VAL A 237 -2.21 19.00 24.49
CA VAL A 237 -0.75 19.03 24.35
C VAL A 237 -0.30 18.22 23.13
N VAL A 238 -0.82 17.00 22.97
CA VAL A 238 -0.52 16.14 21.82
C VAL A 238 -0.87 16.85 20.51
N LEU A 239 -2.11 17.34 20.36
CA LEU A 239 -2.53 18.01 19.13
C LEU A 239 -1.66 19.23 18.83
N GLN A 240 -1.26 20.02 19.85
CA GLN A 240 -0.38 21.16 19.65
C GLN A 240 1.00 20.72 19.15
N MET A 241 1.61 19.71 19.76
CA MET A 241 2.93 19.21 19.37
C MET A 241 2.92 18.65 17.95
N GLU A 242 1.93 17.82 17.60
CA GLU A 242 1.78 17.28 16.25
C GLU A 242 1.51 18.39 15.22
N THR A 243 0.73 19.42 15.58
CA THR A 243 0.51 20.60 14.73
C THR A 243 1.81 21.37 14.48
N ASP A 244 2.67 21.49 15.47
CA ASP A 244 3.96 22.16 15.29
C ASP A 244 4.90 21.38 14.38
N LEU A 245 4.92 20.05 14.49
CA LEU A 245 5.64 19.16 13.55
C LEU A 245 5.03 19.23 12.13
N ALA A 246 3.70 19.21 12.02
CA ALA A 246 3.01 19.29 10.74
C ALA A 246 3.25 20.62 10.00
N LYS A 247 3.36 21.74 10.73
CA LYS A 247 3.75 23.05 10.14
C LYS A 247 5.14 23.02 9.51
N ALA A 248 6.07 22.30 10.13
CA ALA A 248 7.43 22.16 9.63
C ALA A 248 7.56 21.14 8.50
N ALA A 249 6.59 20.25 8.34
CA ALA A 249 6.61 19.20 7.33
C ALA A 249 6.44 19.76 5.92
N MET A 250 7.15 19.15 4.96
CA MET A 250 7.02 19.46 3.54
C MET A 250 5.66 19.04 3.01
N ASP A 251 5.11 19.82 2.11
CA ASP A 251 3.87 19.55 1.38
C ASP A 251 3.99 18.27 0.53
N VAL A 252 2.89 17.51 0.42
CA VAL A 252 2.87 16.20 -0.26
C VAL A 252 3.21 16.30 -1.75
N VAL A 253 2.77 17.37 -2.44
CA VAL A 253 3.10 17.58 -3.86
C VAL A 253 4.59 17.86 -4.04
N LYS A 254 5.17 18.70 -3.17
CA LYS A 254 6.62 18.97 -3.22
C LYS A 254 7.45 17.73 -2.92
N ARG A 255 6.98 16.86 -2.01
CA ARG A 255 7.68 15.60 -1.69
C ARG A 255 7.78 14.64 -2.86
N ARG A 256 6.84 14.69 -3.81
CA ARG A 256 6.89 13.85 -5.00
C ARG A 256 8.14 14.07 -5.84
N ASP A 257 8.67 15.29 -5.91
CA ASP A 257 9.89 15.52 -6.67
C ASP A 257 11.13 15.03 -5.93
N PRO A 258 11.82 13.97 -6.41
CA PRO A 258 13.00 13.42 -5.75
C PRO A 258 14.13 14.43 -5.59
N LYS A 259 14.18 15.49 -6.40
CA LYS A 259 15.16 16.59 -6.24
C LYS A 259 14.94 17.38 -4.95
N ASN A 260 13.69 17.47 -4.45
CA ASN A 260 13.38 18.18 -3.20
C ASN A 260 13.77 17.38 -1.95
N ILE A 261 13.82 16.06 -2.05
CA ILE A 261 14.08 15.15 -0.93
C ILE A 261 15.49 14.56 -0.94
N ASN A 262 16.28 14.79 -1.98
CA ASN A 262 17.69 14.35 -2.07
C ASN A 262 18.64 15.37 -1.43
N ASN A 263 18.61 15.50 -0.10
CA ASN A 263 19.53 16.38 0.62
C ASN A 263 20.55 15.56 1.40
N LYS A 264 21.76 15.44 0.91
CA LYS A 264 22.84 14.73 1.60
C LYS A 264 23.53 15.61 2.61
N LEU A 265 23.46 15.21 3.89
CA LEU A 265 24.06 15.95 5.01
C LEU A 265 24.99 15.04 5.80
N THR A 266 26.10 15.61 6.25
CA THR A 266 26.99 14.98 7.22
C THR A 266 26.34 15.00 8.61
N MET A 267 26.81 14.14 9.52
CA MET A 267 26.33 14.15 10.92
C MET A 267 26.50 15.52 11.59
N ALA A 268 27.57 16.23 11.29
CA ALA A 268 27.80 17.58 11.85
C ALA A 268 26.78 18.60 11.33
N GLU A 269 26.31 18.48 10.10
CA GLU A 269 25.26 19.33 9.54
C GLU A 269 23.89 18.99 10.11
N ILE A 270 23.56 17.70 10.27
CA ILE A 270 22.32 17.26 10.95
C ILE A 270 22.30 17.77 12.39
N GLN A 271 23.41 17.67 13.12
CA GLN A 271 23.52 18.19 14.49
C GLN A 271 23.33 19.72 14.56
N LYS A 272 23.65 20.47 13.51
CA LYS A 272 23.37 21.91 13.43
C LYS A 272 21.91 22.22 13.13
N LEU A 273 21.17 21.33 12.45
CA LEU A 273 19.74 21.53 12.19
C LEU A 273 18.93 21.39 13.47
N ALA A 274 19.23 20.42 14.32
CA ALA A 274 18.55 20.17 15.57
C ALA A 274 19.54 19.85 16.69
N PRO A 275 20.22 20.87 17.27
CA PRO A 275 21.29 20.68 18.24
C PRO A 275 20.83 20.14 19.60
N SER A 276 19.56 20.25 19.94
CA SER A 276 19.00 19.73 21.21
C SER A 276 18.81 18.21 21.21
N PHE A 277 18.97 17.50 20.08
CA PHE A 277 18.90 16.06 19.98
C PHE A 277 20.26 15.48 19.66
N ASP A 278 20.67 14.43 20.38
CA ASP A 278 21.97 13.75 20.18
C ASP A 278 21.86 12.70 19.06
N TRP A 279 22.06 13.15 17.83
CA TRP A 279 21.94 12.31 16.62
C TRP A 279 22.96 11.18 16.57
N GLN A 280 24.21 11.44 17.03
CA GLN A 280 25.24 10.43 17.06
C GLN A 280 24.93 9.31 18.07
N ARG A 281 24.38 9.69 19.24
CA ARG A 281 23.91 8.73 20.23
C ARG A 281 22.72 7.91 19.72
N TYR A 282 21.77 8.57 19.03
CA TYR A 282 20.64 7.88 18.39
C TYR A 282 21.12 6.76 17.46
N LEU A 283 22.02 7.06 16.51
CA LEU A 283 22.58 6.07 15.57
C LEU A 283 23.32 4.94 16.30
N THR A 284 24.04 5.27 17.37
CA THR A 284 24.71 4.27 18.20
C THR A 284 23.73 3.31 18.86
N LEU A 285 22.64 3.85 19.41
CA LEU A 285 21.60 3.07 20.11
C LEU A 285 20.82 2.14 19.20
N ILE A 286 20.54 2.56 17.96
CA ILE A 286 19.89 1.72 16.96
C ILE A 286 20.86 0.79 16.21
N HIS A 287 22.16 0.84 16.54
CA HIS A 287 23.23 0.05 15.89
C HIS A 287 23.36 0.33 14.38
N ALA A 288 23.12 1.58 13.95
CA ALA A 288 23.27 1.95 12.55
C ALA A 288 24.73 1.86 12.11
N PRO A 289 25.05 1.27 10.94
CA PRO A 289 26.39 1.29 10.37
C PRO A 289 26.90 2.72 10.15
N ALA A 290 28.20 2.95 10.38
CA ALA A 290 28.82 4.25 10.14
C ALA A 290 28.80 4.57 8.64
N GLN A 291 28.48 5.84 8.31
CA GLN A 291 28.49 6.34 6.93
C GLN A 291 28.89 7.82 6.89
N PRO A 292 29.43 8.31 5.76
CA PRO A 292 29.94 9.69 5.66
C PRO A 292 28.84 10.74 5.59
N ALA A 293 27.69 10.39 5.02
CA ALA A 293 26.53 11.28 4.84
C ALA A 293 25.23 10.50 4.96
N PHE A 294 24.15 11.21 5.20
CA PHE A 294 22.77 10.73 5.37
C PHE A 294 21.88 11.47 4.41
N LEU A 295 20.85 10.81 3.93
CA LEU A 295 19.79 11.47 3.20
C LEU A 295 18.84 12.13 4.21
N VAL A 296 18.56 13.41 4.06
CA VAL A 296 17.60 14.15 4.89
C VAL A 296 16.53 14.73 3.98
N THR A 297 15.32 14.18 4.02
CA THR A 297 14.27 14.52 3.04
C THR A 297 13.82 15.98 3.17
N SER A 298 13.75 16.50 4.39
CA SER A 298 13.30 17.87 4.68
C SER A 298 14.14 18.53 5.76
N PRO A 299 15.25 19.21 5.43
CA PRO A 299 16.06 19.94 6.42
C PRO A 299 15.26 20.97 7.23
N ASP A 300 14.23 21.58 6.63
CA ASP A 300 13.34 22.54 7.33
C ASP A 300 12.50 21.88 8.41
N PHE A 301 12.06 20.64 8.20
CA PHE A 301 11.39 19.87 9.24
C PHE A 301 12.25 19.71 10.49
N PHE A 302 13.53 19.39 10.33
CA PHE A 302 14.45 19.23 11.46
C PHE A 302 14.74 20.55 12.19
N ARG A 303 14.71 21.70 11.49
CA ARG A 303 14.73 23.04 12.15
C ARG A 303 13.47 23.27 12.97
N GLY A 304 12.30 22.86 12.44
CA GLY A 304 11.04 22.94 13.17
C GLY A 304 11.00 21.99 14.38
N LEU A 305 11.55 20.78 14.24
CA LEU A 305 11.73 19.84 15.33
C LEU A 305 12.60 20.43 16.46
N GLU A 306 13.70 21.12 16.12
CA GLU A 306 14.51 21.85 17.11
C GLU A 306 13.69 22.90 17.86
N GLN A 307 12.87 23.69 17.14
CA GLN A 307 11.97 24.66 17.79
C GLN A 307 11.01 23.98 18.76
N ALA A 308 10.40 22.85 18.36
CA ALA A 308 9.52 22.07 19.24
C ALA A 308 10.28 21.54 20.47
N LEU A 309 11.52 21.04 20.29
CA LEU A 309 12.37 20.58 21.40
C LEU A 309 12.70 21.70 22.40
N GLN A 310 12.86 22.92 21.93
CA GLN A 310 13.11 24.07 22.81
C GLN A 310 11.84 24.57 23.51
N GLN A 311 10.72 24.69 22.78
CA GLN A 311 9.49 25.28 23.26
C GLN A 311 8.74 24.40 24.26
N HIS A 312 8.65 23.09 23.99
CA HIS A 312 7.89 22.18 24.84
C HIS A 312 8.72 21.67 26.03
N PRO A 313 8.18 21.71 27.28
CA PRO A 313 8.83 21.12 28.45
C PRO A 313 8.90 19.59 28.33
N LEU A 314 9.73 18.96 29.16
CA LEU A 314 9.88 17.51 29.18
C LEU A 314 8.55 16.75 29.36
N GLU A 315 7.66 17.26 30.20
CA GLU A 315 6.37 16.62 30.48
C GLU A 315 5.49 16.55 29.23
N HIS A 316 5.52 17.54 28.32
CA HIS A 316 4.84 17.48 27.03
C HIS A 316 5.40 16.34 26.14
N TRP A 317 6.72 16.18 26.09
CA TRP A 317 7.36 15.09 25.36
C TRP A 317 6.99 13.71 25.92
N LYS A 318 6.87 13.57 27.24
CA LYS A 318 6.42 12.32 27.85
C LYS A 318 4.98 11.99 27.48
N VAL A 319 4.08 12.97 27.52
CA VAL A 319 2.68 12.82 27.07
C VAL A 319 2.62 12.42 25.60
N TYR A 320 3.35 13.13 24.75
CA TYR A 320 3.44 12.83 23.33
C TYR A 320 3.95 11.39 23.07
N LEU A 321 5.00 10.97 23.73
CA LEU A 321 5.55 9.60 23.59
C LEU A 321 4.60 8.52 24.09
N LYS A 322 3.83 8.77 25.16
CA LYS A 322 2.77 7.86 25.62
C LYS A 322 1.64 7.73 24.60
N TRP A 323 1.26 8.86 23.99
CA TRP A 323 0.29 8.86 22.91
C TRP A 323 0.76 8.04 21.72
N GLN A 324 1.96 8.31 21.20
CA GLN A 324 2.53 7.56 20.08
C GLN A 324 2.59 6.05 20.38
N LEU A 325 3.06 5.69 21.58
CA LEU A 325 3.07 4.30 22.04
C LEU A 325 1.66 3.68 22.07
N ALA A 326 0.67 4.41 22.58
CA ALA A 326 -0.72 3.94 22.65
C ALA A 326 -1.32 3.77 21.26
N HIS A 327 -1.07 4.72 20.35
CA HIS A 327 -1.49 4.67 18.96
C HIS A 327 -0.92 3.44 18.23
N ASP A 328 0.40 3.28 18.24
CA ASP A 328 1.09 2.18 17.54
C ASP A 328 0.72 0.80 18.10
N SER A 329 0.51 0.71 19.42
CA SER A 329 0.20 -0.56 20.08
C SER A 329 -1.28 -0.93 20.05
N ALA A 330 -2.19 0.02 19.82
CA ALA A 330 -3.64 -0.17 19.94
C ALA A 330 -4.21 -1.40 19.21
N PRO A 331 -3.82 -1.70 17.96
CA PRO A 331 -4.32 -2.88 17.23
C PRO A 331 -3.97 -4.22 17.89
N TYR A 332 -2.93 -4.24 18.72
CA TYR A 332 -2.33 -5.42 19.35
C TYR A 332 -2.65 -5.55 20.83
N LEU A 333 -3.42 -4.61 21.38
CA LEU A 333 -3.87 -4.57 22.78
C LEU A 333 -5.26 -5.20 22.95
N GLY A 334 -5.80 -5.10 24.16
CA GLY A 334 -7.13 -5.59 24.51
C GLY A 334 -8.27 -4.85 23.81
N LYS A 335 -9.47 -5.41 23.93
CA LYS A 335 -10.68 -4.96 23.23
C LYS A 335 -10.95 -3.44 23.35
N ALA A 336 -10.69 -2.84 24.52
CA ALA A 336 -10.96 -1.42 24.75
C ALA A 336 -10.11 -0.53 23.83
N PHE A 337 -8.80 -0.79 23.71
CA PHE A 337 -7.90 -0.07 22.81
C PHE A 337 -8.24 -0.28 21.34
N VAL A 338 -8.48 -1.54 20.95
CA VAL A 338 -8.87 -1.88 19.57
C VAL A 338 -10.16 -1.15 19.19
N SER A 339 -11.16 -1.11 20.08
CA SER A 339 -12.46 -0.46 19.80
C SER A 339 -12.31 1.07 19.70
N GLU A 340 -11.49 1.68 20.55
CA GLU A 340 -11.26 3.13 20.49
C GLU A 340 -10.47 3.52 19.23
N ASN A 341 -9.43 2.75 18.89
CA ASN A 341 -8.67 2.96 17.66
C ASN A 341 -9.57 2.83 16.41
N PHE A 342 -10.40 1.79 16.36
CA PHE A 342 -11.39 1.61 15.30
C PHE A 342 -12.36 2.78 15.21
N SER A 343 -12.89 3.26 16.34
CA SER A 343 -13.87 4.35 16.40
C SER A 343 -13.37 5.64 15.74
N PHE A 344 -12.07 5.90 15.79
CA PHE A 344 -11.53 7.09 15.15
C PHE A 344 -10.98 6.79 13.73
N PHE A 345 -9.98 5.93 13.60
CA PHE A 345 -9.29 5.74 12.32
C PHE A 345 -10.14 5.02 11.27
N SER A 346 -10.94 4.03 11.66
CA SER A 346 -11.78 3.30 10.71
C SER A 346 -13.18 3.91 10.60
N HIS A 347 -13.85 4.17 11.71
CA HIS A 347 -15.23 4.68 11.67
C HIS A 347 -15.27 6.17 11.32
N THR A 348 -14.52 7.02 12.02
CA THR A 348 -14.58 8.48 11.78
C THR A 348 -13.85 8.92 10.51
N LEU A 349 -12.63 8.42 10.25
CA LEU A 349 -11.83 8.85 9.10
C LEU A 349 -12.14 8.07 7.82
N ALA A 350 -12.55 6.81 7.92
CA ALA A 350 -12.79 5.95 6.76
C ALA A 350 -14.26 5.56 6.57
N GLY A 351 -15.16 5.95 7.48
CA GLY A 351 -16.59 5.70 7.36
C GLY A 351 -17.01 4.24 7.57
N THR A 352 -16.13 3.36 8.07
CA THR A 352 -16.38 1.93 8.26
C THR A 352 -17.31 1.68 9.46
N PRO A 353 -18.53 1.11 9.29
CA PRO A 353 -19.48 0.93 10.39
C PRO A 353 -19.06 -0.11 11.44
N GLU A 354 -18.42 -1.21 11.02
CA GLU A 354 -18.13 -2.36 11.86
C GLU A 354 -16.64 -2.72 11.87
N LEU A 355 -16.15 -3.14 13.02
CA LEU A 355 -14.78 -3.64 13.16
C LEU A 355 -14.64 -5.00 12.46
N ALA A 356 -13.62 -5.13 11.62
CA ALA A 356 -13.29 -6.39 10.98
C ALA A 356 -13.13 -7.53 12.01
N PRO A 357 -13.60 -8.76 11.71
CA PRO A 357 -13.53 -9.88 12.62
C PRO A 357 -12.09 -10.18 13.01
N ARG A 358 -11.88 -10.70 14.25
CA ARG A 358 -10.53 -10.91 14.79
C ARG A 358 -9.64 -11.74 13.88
N TRP A 359 -10.17 -12.82 13.31
CA TRP A 359 -9.39 -13.67 12.42
C TRP A 359 -8.79 -12.90 11.24
N ARG A 360 -9.55 -11.99 10.62
CA ARG A 360 -9.06 -11.15 9.52
C ARG A 360 -7.93 -10.23 9.97
N ARG A 361 -8.12 -9.54 11.11
CA ARG A 361 -7.07 -8.69 11.70
C ARG A 361 -5.80 -9.48 12.02
N CYS A 362 -5.94 -10.74 12.49
CA CYS A 362 -4.81 -11.63 12.74
C CYS A 362 -4.12 -12.11 11.46
N VAL A 363 -4.87 -12.32 10.35
CA VAL A 363 -4.29 -12.63 9.03
C VAL A 363 -3.40 -11.47 8.57
N HIS A 364 -3.94 -10.25 8.55
CA HIS A 364 -3.16 -9.07 8.15
C HIS A 364 -1.94 -8.83 9.06
N SER A 365 -2.11 -8.99 10.36
CA SER A 365 -1.00 -8.87 11.32
C SER A 365 0.09 -9.93 11.09
N ALA A 366 -0.28 -11.15 10.73
CA ALA A 366 0.68 -12.22 10.42
C ALA A 366 1.41 -11.98 9.09
N ASP A 367 0.70 -11.44 8.08
CA ASP A 367 1.30 -11.07 6.82
C ASP A 367 2.30 -9.91 6.99
N ASN A 368 1.94 -8.88 7.74
CA ASN A 368 2.85 -7.77 8.05
C ASN A 368 4.10 -8.23 8.83
N ALA A 369 3.95 -9.16 9.78
CA ALA A 369 5.05 -9.60 10.64
C ALA A 369 5.95 -10.67 10.00
N LEU A 370 5.38 -11.58 9.22
CA LEU A 370 6.02 -12.79 8.70
C LEU A 370 5.66 -13.03 7.22
N GLY A 371 5.51 -11.97 6.43
CA GLY A 371 4.87 -11.97 5.11
C GLY A 371 5.42 -12.98 4.13
N GLU A 372 6.75 -13.07 3.97
CA GLU A 372 7.30 -14.08 3.07
C GLU A 372 7.24 -15.51 3.64
N ALA A 373 7.22 -15.68 4.97
CA ALA A 373 7.00 -16.98 5.57
C ALA A 373 5.55 -17.46 5.32
N LEU A 374 4.55 -16.58 5.48
CA LEU A 374 3.16 -16.85 5.12
C LEU A 374 3.00 -16.98 3.60
N GLY A 375 3.72 -16.15 2.83
CA GLY A 375 3.74 -16.14 1.37
C GLY A 375 4.14 -17.48 0.75
N GLN A 376 5.06 -18.23 1.37
CA GLN A 376 5.41 -19.58 0.91
C GLN A 376 4.20 -20.50 0.91
N ALA A 377 3.43 -20.49 1.99
CA ALA A 377 2.21 -21.31 2.11
C ALA A 377 1.10 -20.82 1.16
N TYR A 378 1.01 -19.52 0.94
CA TYR A 378 0.07 -18.91 0.00
C TYR A 378 0.39 -19.33 -1.45
N VAL A 379 1.60 -19.11 -1.92
CA VAL A 379 2.03 -19.40 -3.30
C VAL A 379 1.86 -20.88 -3.67
N ALA A 380 2.21 -21.78 -2.75
CA ALA A 380 2.04 -23.22 -2.96
C ALA A 380 0.57 -23.63 -3.27
N ARG A 381 -0.42 -22.80 -2.91
CA ARG A 381 -1.85 -23.06 -3.13
C ARG A 381 -2.45 -22.22 -4.24
N ALA A 382 -1.95 -20.98 -4.41
CA ALA A 382 -2.60 -19.94 -5.18
C ALA A 382 -1.98 -19.68 -6.56
N PHE A 383 -0.69 -19.96 -6.76
CA PHE A 383 0.02 -19.49 -7.93
C PHE A 383 0.86 -20.58 -8.61
N PRO A 384 0.29 -21.33 -9.58
CA PRO A 384 1.00 -22.38 -10.29
C PRO A 384 2.02 -21.79 -11.29
N PRO A 385 3.10 -22.52 -11.63
CA PRO A 385 4.15 -22.07 -12.55
C PRO A 385 3.65 -21.59 -13.91
N GLU A 386 2.62 -22.21 -14.45
CA GLU A 386 2.02 -21.86 -15.75
C GLU A 386 1.44 -20.45 -15.77
N SER A 387 0.94 -19.97 -14.62
CA SER A 387 0.47 -18.58 -14.46
C SER A 387 1.64 -17.60 -14.58
N LYS A 388 2.77 -17.89 -13.92
CA LYS A 388 3.98 -17.04 -14.00
C LYS A 388 4.47 -16.93 -15.47
N GLU A 389 4.54 -18.05 -16.18
CA GLU A 389 4.96 -18.06 -17.58
C GLU A 389 4.03 -17.24 -18.48
N ARG A 390 2.72 -17.31 -18.26
CA ARG A 390 1.76 -16.56 -19.07
C ARG A 390 1.82 -15.05 -18.79
N VAL A 391 1.96 -14.63 -17.52
CA VAL A 391 2.16 -13.24 -17.15
C VAL A 391 3.43 -12.69 -17.81
N LEU A 392 4.54 -13.41 -17.74
CA LEU A 392 5.79 -12.98 -18.38
C LEU A 392 5.66 -12.78 -19.89
N ARG A 393 4.82 -13.56 -20.58
CA ARG A 393 4.53 -13.31 -22.01
C ARG A 393 3.81 -11.98 -22.23
N VAL A 394 2.85 -11.62 -21.36
CA VAL A 394 2.15 -10.33 -21.40
C VAL A 394 3.13 -9.19 -21.12
N VAL A 395 3.98 -9.32 -20.09
CA VAL A 395 5.04 -8.35 -19.79
C VAL A 395 5.90 -8.08 -21.02
N LYS A 396 6.44 -9.15 -21.67
CA LYS A 396 7.30 -9.00 -22.85
C LYS A 396 6.59 -8.41 -24.07
N ALA A 397 5.28 -8.65 -24.22
CA ALA A 397 4.50 -8.03 -25.28
C ALA A 397 4.33 -6.52 -25.07
N ILE A 398 4.16 -6.09 -23.81
CA ILE A 398 3.98 -4.67 -23.45
C ILE A 398 5.32 -3.91 -23.46
N GLU A 399 6.42 -4.51 -23.00
CA GLU A 399 7.77 -3.96 -23.18
C GLU A 399 8.09 -3.73 -24.66
N GLY A 400 7.77 -4.72 -25.52
CA GLY A 400 7.92 -4.56 -26.97
C GLY A 400 7.03 -3.47 -27.56
N ALA A 401 5.84 -3.26 -26.98
CA ALA A 401 4.95 -2.17 -27.37
C ALA A 401 5.54 -0.79 -27.02
N LEU A 402 6.14 -0.64 -25.83
CA LEU A 402 6.80 0.62 -25.44
C LEU A 402 8.06 0.88 -26.29
N ASP A 403 8.87 -0.13 -26.59
CA ASP A 403 10.05 0.05 -27.46
C ASP A 403 9.64 0.50 -28.87
N GLN A 404 8.54 -0.07 -29.39
CA GLN A 404 7.93 0.37 -30.64
C GLN A 404 7.42 1.82 -30.54
N ASP A 405 6.74 2.20 -29.48
CA ASP A 405 6.20 3.54 -29.28
C ASP A 405 7.32 4.57 -29.16
N ILE A 406 8.32 4.35 -28.31
CA ILE A 406 9.52 5.21 -28.18
C ILE A 406 10.15 5.49 -29.58
N SER A 407 10.26 4.45 -30.37
CA SER A 407 10.84 4.58 -31.73
C SER A 407 10.04 5.54 -32.62
N ASN A 408 8.71 5.58 -32.45
CA ASN A 408 7.77 6.32 -33.27
C ASN A 408 7.45 7.74 -32.74
N LEU A 409 7.76 8.07 -31.47
CA LEU A 409 7.48 9.38 -30.89
C LEU A 409 8.13 10.52 -31.69
N SER A 410 7.32 11.41 -32.23
CA SER A 410 7.80 12.52 -33.06
C SER A 410 8.38 13.67 -32.25
N TRP A 411 8.02 13.78 -30.97
CA TRP A 411 8.42 14.87 -30.10
C TRP A 411 9.73 14.61 -29.32
N MET A 412 10.25 13.39 -29.36
CA MET A 412 11.46 12.96 -28.65
C MET A 412 12.65 12.86 -29.61
N THR A 413 13.79 13.43 -29.22
CA THR A 413 15.04 13.37 -29.99
C THR A 413 15.63 11.95 -30.03
N PRO A 414 16.44 11.61 -31.04
CA PRO A 414 17.09 10.31 -31.17
C PRO A 414 17.96 9.95 -29.94
N GLU A 415 18.57 10.95 -29.29
CA GLU A 415 19.42 10.75 -28.13
C GLU A 415 18.60 10.29 -26.93
N THR A 416 17.50 10.99 -26.59
CA THR A 416 16.60 10.61 -25.52
C THR A 416 15.92 9.28 -25.80
N LYS A 417 15.50 8.98 -27.03
CA LYS A 417 14.98 7.67 -27.45
C LYS A 417 15.94 6.53 -27.13
N LYS A 418 17.22 6.71 -27.43
CA LYS A 418 18.24 5.70 -27.15
C LYS A 418 18.37 5.42 -25.65
N GLN A 419 18.36 6.46 -24.83
CA GLN A 419 18.43 6.31 -23.38
C GLN A 419 17.15 5.67 -22.81
N ALA A 420 15.97 6.08 -23.31
CA ALA A 420 14.69 5.50 -22.94
C ALA A 420 14.63 3.99 -23.24
N SER A 421 15.03 3.58 -24.46
CA SER A 421 15.11 2.17 -24.85
C SER A 421 16.13 1.40 -23.97
N ALA A 422 17.29 2.00 -23.67
CA ALA A 422 18.27 1.38 -22.78
C ALA A 422 17.71 1.16 -21.37
N LYS A 423 16.97 2.15 -20.82
CA LYS A 423 16.31 2.02 -19.51
C LYS A 423 15.22 0.95 -19.52
N LEU A 424 14.39 0.90 -20.55
CA LEU A 424 13.37 -0.13 -20.72
C LEU A 424 13.98 -1.54 -20.69
N HIS A 425 15.05 -1.77 -21.49
CA HIS A 425 15.70 -3.07 -21.54
C HIS A 425 16.50 -3.44 -20.28
N ALA A 426 16.73 -2.48 -19.37
CA ALA A 426 17.34 -2.69 -18.06
C ALA A 426 16.32 -2.98 -16.94
N ILE A 427 15.01 -2.89 -17.21
CA ILE A 427 13.97 -3.26 -16.24
C ILE A 427 14.11 -4.73 -15.87
N LEU A 428 14.00 -5.03 -14.58
CA LEU A 428 13.95 -6.40 -14.06
C LEU A 428 12.51 -6.75 -13.70
N ASP A 429 11.98 -7.79 -14.35
CA ASP A 429 10.61 -8.28 -14.12
C ASP A 429 10.56 -9.21 -12.93
N LYS A 430 9.81 -8.85 -11.91
CA LYS A 430 9.56 -9.71 -10.75
C LYS A 430 8.09 -10.12 -10.70
N VAL A 431 7.82 -11.40 -10.92
CA VAL A 431 6.47 -11.95 -11.08
C VAL A 431 6.19 -13.06 -10.06
N GLY A 432 5.14 -12.88 -9.28
CA GLY A 432 4.56 -13.86 -8.37
C GLY A 432 5.17 -13.82 -6.97
N TYR A 433 6.44 -14.12 -6.83
CA TYR A 433 7.10 -14.29 -5.55
C TYR A 433 8.64 -14.25 -5.69
N PRO A 434 9.38 -14.00 -4.57
CA PRO A 434 10.83 -13.96 -4.58
C PRO A 434 11.46 -15.33 -4.88
N ASP A 435 12.51 -15.37 -5.70
CA ASP A 435 13.26 -16.60 -5.98
C ASP A 435 13.98 -17.13 -4.74
N LYS A 436 14.34 -16.23 -3.81
CA LYS A 436 14.94 -16.57 -2.53
C LYS A 436 14.10 -15.99 -1.39
N TRP A 437 13.51 -16.86 -0.60
CA TRP A 437 12.69 -16.48 0.54
C TRP A 437 13.52 -15.84 1.66
N ARG A 438 12.92 -14.86 2.34
CA ARG A 438 13.49 -14.21 3.53
C ARG A 438 13.67 -15.23 4.66
N ASP A 439 14.83 -15.20 5.28
CA ASP A 439 15.15 -16.06 6.44
C ASP A 439 14.67 -15.41 7.74
N TYR A 440 13.62 -15.98 8.32
CA TYR A 440 13.08 -15.56 9.62
C TYR A 440 13.67 -16.35 10.80
N SER A 441 14.76 -17.11 10.63
CA SER A 441 15.33 -17.96 11.70
C SER A 441 15.65 -17.17 12.97
N ALA A 442 16.10 -15.93 12.85
CA ALA A 442 16.42 -15.03 13.95
C ALA A 442 15.20 -14.47 14.71
N VAL A 443 13.99 -14.59 14.18
CA VAL A 443 12.76 -14.09 14.84
C VAL A 443 12.21 -15.13 15.81
N GLU A 444 12.23 -14.85 17.10
CA GLU A 444 11.56 -15.70 18.09
C GLU A 444 10.06 -15.38 18.12
N ILE A 445 9.20 -16.38 17.85
CA ILE A 445 7.72 -16.27 17.94
C ILE A 445 7.24 -17.23 19.01
N LYS A 446 6.35 -16.73 19.90
CA LYS A 446 5.74 -17.50 21.00
C LYS A 446 4.23 -17.50 20.90
N PRO A 447 3.55 -18.61 21.26
CA PRO A 447 2.09 -18.75 21.04
C PRO A 447 1.22 -17.96 22.02
N ASP A 448 1.79 -17.26 23.00
CA ASP A 448 1.08 -16.58 24.09
C ASP A 448 1.50 -15.12 24.36
N THR A 449 2.33 -14.54 23.48
CA THR A 449 2.88 -13.18 23.66
C THR A 449 2.68 -12.32 22.39
N TYR A 450 1.43 -11.93 22.10
CA TYR A 450 1.10 -11.30 20.82
C TYR A 450 1.83 -9.97 20.58
N LEU A 451 1.71 -8.98 21.48
CA LEU A 451 2.39 -7.69 21.31
C LEU A 451 3.92 -7.84 21.25
N GLU A 452 4.51 -8.72 22.07
CA GLU A 452 5.95 -9.00 21.99
C GLU A 452 6.35 -9.67 20.67
N ASN A 453 5.49 -10.52 20.08
CA ASN A 453 5.75 -11.09 18.76
C ASN A 453 5.79 -10.00 17.70
N VAL A 454 4.86 -9.04 17.74
CA VAL A 454 4.85 -7.87 16.86
C VAL A 454 6.16 -7.09 17.05
N GLN A 455 6.54 -6.76 18.28
CA GLN A 455 7.77 -6.03 18.57
C GLN A 455 9.03 -6.77 18.07
N ARG A 456 9.10 -8.10 18.24
CA ARG A 456 10.23 -8.90 17.74
C ARG A 456 10.30 -8.94 16.21
N ALA A 457 9.14 -9.02 15.54
CA ALA A 457 9.07 -8.95 14.08
C ALA A 457 9.47 -7.56 13.56
N THR A 458 8.98 -6.49 14.21
CA THR A 458 9.38 -5.10 13.90
C THR A 458 10.89 -4.90 14.07
N ALA A 459 11.45 -5.36 15.19
CA ALA A 459 12.89 -5.25 15.44
C ALA A 459 13.71 -6.05 14.42
N PHE A 460 13.24 -7.21 13.99
CA PHE A 460 13.89 -7.98 12.93
C PHE A 460 13.93 -7.22 11.61
N GLU A 461 12.79 -6.68 11.15
CA GLU A 461 12.74 -5.91 9.90
C GLU A 461 13.57 -4.63 9.99
N PHE A 462 13.50 -3.91 11.10
CA PHE A 462 14.34 -2.74 11.34
C PHE A 462 15.83 -3.07 11.19
N ASN A 463 16.28 -4.11 11.86
CA ASN A 463 17.67 -4.56 11.76
C ASN A 463 18.04 -5.05 10.36
N ARG A 464 17.13 -5.74 9.66
CA ARG A 464 17.35 -6.20 8.28
C ARG A 464 17.62 -5.02 7.35
N TRP A 465 16.85 -3.95 7.46
CA TRP A 465 17.05 -2.74 6.66
C TRP A 465 18.35 -2.03 7.05
N LEU A 466 18.61 -1.84 8.34
CA LEU A 466 19.87 -1.25 8.80
C LEU A 466 21.11 -1.99 8.26
N GLN A 467 21.06 -3.31 8.22
CA GLN A 467 22.17 -4.13 7.74
C GLN A 467 22.45 -3.99 6.24
N LYS A 468 21.56 -3.34 5.47
CA LYS A 468 21.81 -3.00 4.06
C LYS A 468 22.65 -1.73 3.88
N ILE A 469 22.71 -0.85 4.89
CA ILE A 469 23.45 0.41 4.82
C ILE A 469 24.92 0.15 4.48
N GLY A 470 25.42 0.84 3.45
CA GLY A 470 26.80 0.71 2.96
C GLY A 470 27.08 -0.58 2.17
N LYS A 471 26.07 -1.42 1.95
CA LYS A 471 26.22 -2.63 1.12
C LYS A 471 25.62 -2.42 -0.28
N PRO A 472 26.07 -3.23 -1.26
CA PRO A 472 25.40 -3.30 -2.56
C PRO A 472 23.92 -3.67 -2.42
N ILE A 473 23.10 -3.11 -3.27
CA ILE A 473 21.67 -3.42 -3.31
C ILE A 473 21.42 -4.86 -3.80
N ASP A 474 20.29 -5.42 -3.38
CA ASP A 474 19.74 -6.66 -3.94
C ASP A 474 18.46 -6.30 -4.73
N ARG A 475 18.55 -6.25 -6.06
CA ARG A 475 17.42 -5.93 -6.95
C ARG A 475 16.30 -6.98 -6.89
N TYR A 476 16.55 -8.15 -6.31
CA TYR A 476 15.56 -9.22 -6.13
C TYR A 476 14.81 -9.14 -4.80
N ASP A 477 15.15 -8.20 -3.91
CA ASP A 477 14.38 -7.96 -2.68
C ASP A 477 13.00 -7.39 -2.99
N TRP A 478 11.97 -7.84 -2.28
CA TRP A 478 10.58 -7.41 -2.45
C TRP A 478 10.12 -6.54 -1.29
N THR A 479 9.31 -5.52 -1.59
CA THR A 479 8.64 -4.71 -0.56
C THR A 479 7.26 -5.24 -0.23
N MET A 480 6.51 -5.69 -1.26
CA MET A 480 5.20 -6.33 -1.08
C MET A 480 5.32 -7.83 -0.84
N THR A 481 4.38 -8.36 -0.06
CA THR A 481 4.27 -9.81 0.20
C THR A 481 3.52 -10.52 -0.92
N PRO A 482 3.73 -11.84 -1.12
CA PRO A 482 3.06 -12.56 -2.20
C PRO A 482 1.53 -12.52 -2.22
N PRO A 483 0.77 -12.43 -1.09
CA PRO A 483 -0.69 -12.31 -1.13
C PRO A 483 -1.21 -10.91 -1.48
N THR A 484 -0.36 -9.90 -1.60
CA THR A 484 -0.76 -8.51 -1.87
C THR A 484 -1.50 -8.39 -3.21
N ILE A 485 -2.64 -7.66 -3.22
CA ILE A 485 -3.40 -7.33 -4.43
C ILE A 485 -2.96 -5.92 -4.86
N ASN A 486 -1.78 -5.82 -5.35
CA ASN A 486 -1.18 -4.60 -5.88
C ASN A 486 0.05 -4.95 -6.73
N ALA A 487 0.61 -3.94 -7.43
CA ALA A 487 1.86 -4.00 -8.17
C ALA A 487 2.65 -2.72 -7.90
N TYR A 488 3.92 -2.66 -8.28
CA TYR A 488 4.71 -1.44 -8.17
C TYR A 488 5.92 -1.43 -9.10
N TYR A 489 6.27 -0.24 -9.57
CA TYR A 489 7.57 0.05 -10.14
C TYR A 489 8.48 0.66 -9.09
N ASP A 490 9.73 0.23 -9.02
CA ASP A 490 10.74 0.84 -8.16
C ASP A 490 11.78 1.56 -9.02
N PRO A 491 11.84 2.91 -8.98
CA PRO A 491 12.72 3.69 -9.84
C PRO A 491 14.20 3.52 -9.52
N GLN A 492 14.56 3.27 -8.26
CA GLN A 492 15.96 3.11 -7.84
C GLN A 492 16.47 1.68 -8.06
N PHE A 493 15.59 0.68 -8.06
CA PHE A 493 15.92 -0.67 -8.51
C PHE A 493 15.75 -0.86 -10.02
N ASN A 494 14.98 -0.02 -10.68
CA ASN A 494 14.49 -0.17 -12.05
C ASN A 494 13.84 -1.56 -12.23
N THR A 495 12.81 -1.84 -11.43
CA THR A 495 12.09 -3.13 -11.42
C THR A 495 10.58 -2.92 -11.48
N ILE A 496 9.87 -3.81 -12.19
CA ILE A 496 8.41 -3.98 -12.09
C ILE A 496 8.11 -5.22 -11.25
N ASN A 497 7.09 -5.13 -10.39
CA ASN A 497 6.88 -6.12 -9.34
C ASN A 497 5.39 -6.47 -9.22
N PHE A 498 5.03 -7.73 -9.51
CA PHE A 498 3.66 -8.23 -9.51
C PHE A 498 3.54 -9.41 -8.53
N PRO A 499 3.08 -9.19 -7.27
CA PRO A 499 2.82 -10.27 -6.33
C PRO A 499 1.79 -11.28 -6.85
N ALA A 500 1.88 -12.53 -6.41
CA ALA A 500 0.94 -13.57 -6.81
C ALA A 500 -0.52 -13.25 -6.46
N GLY A 501 -0.74 -12.37 -5.50
CA GLY A 501 -2.05 -11.96 -5.00
C GLY A 501 -2.91 -11.23 -6.01
N ILE A 502 -2.31 -10.35 -6.84
CA ILE A 502 -3.02 -9.65 -7.91
C ILE A 502 -3.19 -10.53 -9.16
N LEU A 503 -2.29 -11.50 -9.38
CA LEU A 503 -2.27 -12.35 -10.57
C LEU A 503 -3.34 -13.45 -10.52
N GLN A 504 -4.56 -13.08 -10.14
CA GLN A 504 -5.75 -13.92 -10.00
C GLN A 504 -6.96 -13.24 -10.65
N PRO A 505 -8.04 -13.97 -10.99
CA PRO A 505 -9.28 -13.31 -11.42
C PRO A 505 -9.79 -12.29 -10.35
N PRO A 506 -10.30 -11.12 -10.76
CA PRO A 506 -10.62 -10.69 -12.13
C PRO A 506 -9.44 -10.10 -12.92
N PHE A 507 -8.29 -9.80 -12.30
CA PHE A 507 -7.17 -9.13 -12.96
C PHE A 507 -6.48 -10.02 -13.99
N PHE A 508 -6.17 -11.25 -13.61
CA PHE A 508 -5.48 -12.19 -14.47
C PHE A 508 -6.05 -13.60 -14.39
N SER A 509 -6.12 -14.30 -15.51
CA SER A 509 -6.38 -15.75 -15.53
C SER A 509 -5.58 -16.42 -16.64
N LYS A 510 -4.90 -17.55 -16.28
CA LYS A 510 -4.20 -18.36 -17.27
C LYS A 510 -5.11 -18.92 -18.37
N ASP A 511 -6.42 -19.00 -18.12
CA ASP A 511 -7.43 -19.57 -19.02
C ASP A 511 -8.33 -18.50 -19.67
N ALA A 512 -8.10 -17.19 -19.42
CA ALA A 512 -8.81 -16.12 -20.11
C ALA A 512 -8.23 -15.88 -21.52
N ASP A 513 -9.05 -15.26 -22.40
CA ASP A 513 -8.57 -14.77 -23.69
C ASP A 513 -7.57 -13.61 -23.52
N ASP A 514 -6.86 -13.29 -24.59
CA ASP A 514 -5.81 -12.26 -24.52
C ASP A 514 -6.41 -10.85 -24.34
N ALA A 515 -7.54 -10.53 -24.97
CA ALA A 515 -8.17 -9.22 -24.80
C ALA A 515 -8.57 -8.96 -23.34
N THR A 516 -9.10 -9.97 -22.65
CA THR A 516 -9.40 -9.92 -21.23
C THR A 516 -8.15 -9.70 -20.38
N ASN A 517 -7.08 -10.50 -20.59
CA ASN A 517 -5.85 -10.37 -19.80
C ASN A 517 -5.09 -9.09 -20.10
N PHE A 518 -5.05 -8.62 -21.36
CA PHE A 518 -4.37 -7.36 -21.72
C PHE A 518 -5.15 -6.15 -21.22
N GLY A 519 -6.50 -6.15 -21.28
CA GLY A 519 -7.32 -5.07 -20.78
C GLY A 519 -7.28 -4.97 -19.25
N ALA A 520 -7.17 -6.11 -18.54
CA ALA A 520 -7.08 -6.15 -17.09
C ALA A 520 -5.63 -6.03 -16.63
N GLU A 521 -4.94 -7.12 -16.36
CA GLU A 521 -3.55 -7.13 -15.83
C GLU A 521 -2.56 -6.50 -16.80
N GLY A 522 -2.78 -6.61 -18.11
CA GLY A 522 -1.92 -5.97 -19.11
C GLY A 522 -1.91 -4.44 -18.98
N ALA A 523 -3.04 -3.82 -18.68
CA ALA A 523 -3.10 -2.40 -18.40
C ALA A 523 -2.32 -2.04 -17.12
N VAL A 524 -2.36 -2.88 -16.07
CA VAL A 524 -1.56 -2.71 -14.84
C VAL A 524 -0.07 -2.88 -15.16
N ILE A 525 0.31 -3.89 -15.95
CA ILE A 525 1.70 -4.08 -16.39
C ILE A 525 2.21 -2.86 -17.17
N GLY A 526 1.41 -2.34 -18.09
CA GLY A 526 1.74 -1.14 -18.85
C GLY A 526 1.86 0.09 -17.93
N HIS A 527 1.00 0.21 -16.92
CA HIS A 527 1.05 1.25 -15.89
C HIS A 527 2.39 1.19 -15.13
N GLU A 528 2.79 0.04 -14.62
CA GLU A 528 4.05 -0.10 -13.89
C GLU A 528 5.28 0.19 -14.77
N ILE A 529 5.28 -0.26 -16.01
CA ILE A 529 6.36 0.06 -16.96
C ILE A 529 6.38 1.58 -17.22
N THR A 530 5.22 2.22 -17.36
CA THR A 530 5.11 3.67 -17.61
C THR A 530 5.62 4.50 -16.44
N HIS A 531 5.54 4.00 -15.20
CA HIS A 531 6.16 4.65 -14.04
C HIS A 531 7.67 4.83 -14.18
N GLY A 532 8.35 3.99 -14.95
CA GLY A 532 9.75 4.22 -15.32
C GLY A 532 9.98 5.51 -16.12
N PHE A 533 8.92 6.06 -16.69
CA PHE A 533 8.94 7.16 -17.65
C PHE A 533 7.89 8.25 -17.34
N ASP A 534 7.27 8.24 -16.16
CA ASP A 534 6.37 9.28 -15.69
C ASP A 534 7.11 10.54 -15.21
N ASP A 535 6.44 11.50 -14.59
CA ASP A 535 7.02 12.77 -14.13
C ASP A 535 8.13 12.60 -13.08
N GLN A 536 8.17 11.46 -12.39
CA GLN A 536 9.19 11.12 -11.39
C GLN A 536 10.20 10.11 -11.96
N GLY A 537 9.70 8.99 -12.50
CA GLY A 537 10.55 7.90 -12.97
C GLY A 537 11.49 8.33 -14.10
N ARG A 538 11.06 9.24 -14.97
CA ARG A 538 11.92 9.80 -16.04
C ARG A 538 13.20 10.47 -15.53
N LYS A 539 13.24 10.85 -14.24
CA LYS A 539 14.42 11.51 -13.62
C LYS A 539 15.49 10.51 -13.20
N PHE A 540 15.20 9.21 -13.25
CA PHE A 540 16.13 8.14 -12.93
C PHE A 540 16.67 7.48 -14.18
N ASP A 541 17.97 7.20 -14.21
CA ASP A 541 18.65 6.51 -15.31
C ASP A 541 18.36 4.99 -15.32
N ASP A 542 18.96 4.27 -16.25
CA ASP A 542 18.86 2.81 -16.40
C ASP A 542 19.40 2.01 -15.20
N LYS A 543 20.19 2.65 -14.33
CA LYS A 543 20.79 2.07 -13.12
C LYS A 543 20.06 2.48 -11.85
N GLY A 544 19.02 3.33 -11.95
CA GLY A 544 18.27 3.85 -10.83
C GLY A 544 18.85 5.09 -10.15
N ASN A 545 19.88 5.72 -10.72
CA ASN A 545 20.41 6.97 -10.19
C ASN A 545 19.50 8.13 -10.57
N LEU A 546 19.33 9.09 -9.66
CA LEU A 546 18.66 10.37 -9.95
C LEU A 546 19.56 11.21 -10.86
N HIS A 547 19.45 11.00 -12.13
CA HIS A 547 20.26 11.63 -13.17
C HIS A 547 19.40 12.09 -14.32
N ASP A 548 19.45 13.38 -14.64
CA ASP A 548 18.70 13.95 -15.76
C ASP A 548 19.41 13.59 -17.09
N TRP A 549 18.85 12.62 -17.80
CA TRP A 549 19.36 12.09 -19.06
C TRP A 549 18.59 12.61 -20.28
N TRP A 550 17.60 13.48 -20.05
CA TRP A 550 16.81 14.11 -21.11
C TRP A 550 17.49 15.30 -21.70
N THR A 551 17.31 15.55 -23.01
CA THR A 551 17.65 16.86 -23.56
C THR A 551 16.72 17.93 -22.99
N ALA A 552 17.17 19.17 -22.93
CA ALA A 552 16.33 20.27 -22.42
C ALA A 552 15.05 20.46 -23.25
N GLU A 553 15.10 20.19 -24.56
CA GLU A 553 13.95 20.25 -25.48
C GLU A 553 12.95 19.13 -25.14
N ASP A 554 13.41 17.89 -24.99
CA ASP A 554 12.55 16.75 -24.67
C ASP A 554 11.95 16.89 -23.30
N ALA A 555 12.70 17.37 -22.30
CA ALA A 555 12.18 17.64 -20.96
C ALA A 555 11.04 18.66 -21.01
N LYS A 556 11.17 19.75 -21.77
CA LYS A 556 10.11 20.73 -21.96
C LYS A 556 8.88 20.11 -22.66
N ASN A 557 9.12 19.37 -23.75
CA ASN A 557 8.04 18.69 -24.48
C ASN A 557 7.26 17.71 -23.59
N TYR A 558 7.97 17.02 -22.69
CA TYR A 558 7.36 16.15 -21.69
C TYR A 558 6.50 16.97 -20.71
N ASP A 559 7.06 18.04 -20.12
CA ASP A 559 6.37 18.86 -19.13
C ASP A 559 5.08 19.49 -19.69
N GLU A 560 5.07 19.91 -20.96
CA GLU A 560 3.86 20.41 -21.62
C GLU A 560 2.78 19.33 -21.76
N ARG A 561 3.15 18.08 -22.04
CA ARG A 561 2.23 16.93 -22.12
C ARG A 561 1.76 16.48 -20.74
N GLY A 562 2.66 16.40 -19.78
CA GLY A 562 2.34 16.09 -18.38
C GLY A 562 1.39 17.14 -17.78
N LYS A 563 1.55 18.41 -18.15
CA LYS A 563 0.64 19.47 -17.77
C LYS A 563 -0.78 19.25 -18.33
N CYS A 564 -0.93 18.77 -19.56
CA CYS A 564 -2.22 18.41 -20.13
C CYS A 564 -2.94 17.37 -19.22
N ILE A 565 -2.22 16.31 -18.82
CA ILE A 565 -2.75 15.29 -17.91
C ILE A 565 -3.12 15.92 -16.56
N SER A 566 -2.22 16.64 -15.90
CA SER A 566 -2.51 17.21 -14.57
C SER A 566 -3.65 18.23 -14.59
N ASP A 567 -3.82 19.01 -15.65
CA ASP A 567 -4.94 19.95 -15.81
C ASP A 567 -6.28 19.18 -15.95
N GLU A 568 -6.30 18.11 -16.73
CA GLU A 568 -7.49 17.27 -16.97
C GLU A 568 -7.99 16.59 -15.68
N TYR A 569 -7.06 16.11 -14.85
CA TYR A 569 -7.41 15.42 -13.59
C TYR A 569 -7.59 16.39 -12.40
N THR A 570 -7.34 17.69 -12.59
CA THR A 570 -7.61 18.72 -11.58
C THR A 570 -9.09 19.12 -11.60
N GLN A 571 -9.89 18.55 -10.70
CA GLN A 571 -11.34 18.73 -10.72
C GLN A 571 -11.99 18.71 -9.33
N GLU A 572 -13.18 19.30 -9.21
CA GLU A 572 -13.97 19.24 -7.98
C GLU A 572 -14.51 17.82 -7.77
N ILE A 573 -14.44 17.33 -6.53
CA ILE A 573 -15.01 16.05 -6.09
C ILE A 573 -16.13 16.36 -5.08
N PRO A 574 -17.37 16.60 -5.54
CA PRO A 574 -18.45 17.03 -4.66
C PRO A 574 -18.74 16.05 -3.52
N GLU A 575 -18.63 14.74 -3.77
CA GLU A 575 -18.88 13.69 -2.80
C GLU A 575 -17.87 13.73 -1.64
N ALA A 576 -16.63 14.10 -1.93
CA ALA A 576 -15.56 14.27 -0.93
C ALA A 576 -15.55 15.69 -0.32
N GLY A 577 -16.17 16.66 -1.00
CA GLY A 577 -16.18 18.08 -0.63
C GLY A 577 -14.80 18.72 -0.70
N VAL A 578 -13.95 18.27 -1.63
CA VAL A 578 -12.60 18.79 -1.90
C VAL A 578 -12.29 18.73 -3.39
N LYS A 579 -11.29 19.49 -3.78
CA LYS A 579 -10.76 19.49 -5.15
C LYS A 579 -9.59 18.52 -5.26
N GLN A 580 -9.61 17.64 -6.26
CA GLN A 580 -8.46 16.81 -6.61
C GLN A 580 -7.35 17.68 -7.21
N ASN A 581 -6.14 17.44 -6.77
CA ASN A 581 -4.96 18.12 -7.26
C ASN A 581 -4.23 17.24 -8.28
N GLY A 582 -4.41 17.52 -9.56
CA GLY A 582 -3.76 16.74 -10.64
C GLY A 582 -2.22 16.80 -10.63
N LEU A 583 -1.60 17.74 -9.91
CA LEU A 583 -0.15 17.69 -9.68
C LEU A 583 0.24 16.60 -8.68
N LEU A 584 -0.64 16.28 -7.72
CA LEU A 584 -0.44 15.15 -6.81
C LEU A 584 -0.55 13.82 -7.56
N THR A 585 -1.52 13.72 -8.48
CA THR A 585 -1.86 12.48 -9.16
C THR A 585 -1.18 12.31 -10.54
N GLN A 586 -0.39 13.29 -10.99
CA GLN A 586 0.17 13.34 -12.34
C GLN A 586 0.91 12.06 -12.76
N GLY A 587 1.73 11.47 -11.89
CA GLY A 587 2.47 10.25 -12.20
C GLY A 587 1.54 9.07 -12.46
N GLU A 588 0.59 8.87 -11.55
CA GLU A 588 -0.41 7.81 -11.65
C GLU A 588 -1.31 7.97 -12.88
N ASP A 589 -1.78 9.18 -13.12
CA ASP A 589 -2.63 9.47 -14.28
C ASP A 589 -1.86 9.33 -15.59
N THR A 590 -0.57 9.68 -15.62
CA THR A 590 0.32 9.43 -16.77
C THR A 590 0.54 7.94 -16.98
N ALA A 591 0.71 7.18 -15.90
CA ALA A 591 0.90 5.74 -15.94
C ALA A 591 -0.36 5.01 -16.43
N ASP A 592 -1.56 5.42 -16.00
CA ASP A 592 -2.83 4.87 -16.51
C ASP A 592 -3.01 5.12 -18.01
N ASN A 593 -2.78 6.36 -18.47
CA ASN A 593 -2.94 6.74 -19.87
C ASN A 593 -1.93 6.00 -20.77
N GLY A 594 -0.63 5.99 -20.41
CA GLY A 594 0.40 5.28 -21.13
C GLY A 594 0.22 3.77 -21.06
N GLY A 595 -0.06 3.25 -19.88
CA GLY A 595 -0.22 1.81 -19.64
C GLY A 595 -1.33 1.17 -20.43
N LEU A 596 -2.51 1.79 -20.48
CA LEU A 596 -3.64 1.30 -21.25
C LEU A 596 -3.33 1.30 -22.76
N TYR A 597 -2.66 2.37 -23.25
CA TYR A 597 -2.27 2.45 -24.66
C TYR A 597 -1.25 1.39 -25.05
N LEU A 598 -0.23 1.19 -24.22
CA LEU A 598 0.80 0.16 -24.45
C LEU A 598 0.20 -1.26 -24.40
N ALA A 599 -0.74 -1.51 -23.49
CA ALA A 599 -1.45 -2.76 -23.42
C ALA A 599 -2.28 -3.03 -24.69
N LEU A 600 -2.90 -2.01 -25.29
CA LEU A 600 -3.62 -2.12 -26.55
C LEU A 600 -2.70 -2.48 -27.72
N ILE A 601 -1.52 -1.81 -27.84
CA ILE A 601 -0.51 -2.16 -28.86
C ILE A 601 -0.02 -3.60 -28.67
N GLY A 602 0.27 -4.01 -27.42
CA GLY A 602 0.69 -5.36 -27.08
C GLY A 602 -0.37 -6.41 -27.47
N LEU A 603 -1.64 -6.12 -27.20
CA LEU A 603 -2.77 -6.95 -27.64
C LEU A 603 -2.84 -7.06 -29.17
N GLU A 604 -2.80 -5.93 -29.86
CA GLU A 604 -2.88 -5.90 -31.32
C GLU A 604 -1.77 -6.74 -31.96
N ASN A 605 -0.53 -6.60 -31.48
CA ASN A 605 0.61 -7.37 -31.93
C ASN A 605 0.43 -8.88 -31.66
N THR A 606 -0.12 -9.22 -30.49
CA THR A 606 -0.40 -10.63 -30.12
C THR A 606 -1.50 -11.24 -31.01
N LEU A 607 -2.58 -10.52 -31.23
CA LEU A 607 -3.68 -10.96 -32.10
C LEU A 607 -3.23 -11.14 -33.55
N LYS A 608 -2.40 -10.24 -34.07
CA LYS A 608 -1.81 -10.38 -35.43
C LYS A 608 -1.03 -11.68 -35.59
N GLN A 609 -0.27 -12.11 -34.59
CA GLN A 609 0.45 -13.38 -34.60
C GLN A 609 -0.50 -14.59 -34.64
N GLN A 610 -1.72 -14.44 -34.15
CA GLN A 610 -2.77 -15.45 -34.17
C GLN A 610 -3.68 -15.39 -35.40
N GLY A 611 -3.42 -14.45 -36.33
CA GLY A 611 -4.27 -14.22 -37.50
C GLY A 611 -5.61 -13.54 -37.19
N LYS A 612 -5.70 -12.86 -36.05
CA LYS A 612 -6.86 -12.09 -35.58
C LYS A 612 -6.63 -10.59 -35.68
N THR A 613 -7.71 -9.82 -35.50
CA THR A 613 -7.68 -8.36 -35.41
C THR A 613 -8.46 -7.89 -34.17
N LEU A 614 -8.34 -6.62 -33.83
CA LEU A 614 -9.10 -5.98 -32.75
C LEU A 614 -10.63 -6.03 -32.97
N GLU A 615 -11.08 -6.13 -34.23
CA GLU A 615 -12.51 -6.24 -34.60
C GLU A 615 -13.01 -7.71 -34.62
N THR A 616 -12.16 -8.70 -34.39
CA THR A 616 -12.58 -10.10 -34.29
C THR A 616 -13.57 -10.25 -33.13
N LYS A 617 -14.72 -10.89 -33.39
CA LYS A 617 -15.77 -11.11 -32.39
C LYS A 617 -15.58 -12.43 -31.67
N GLY A 618 -15.74 -12.42 -30.36
CA GLY A 618 -15.86 -13.62 -29.54
C GLY A 618 -17.26 -14.23 -29.53
N GLU A 619 -17.43 -15.32 -28.81
CA GLU A 619 -18.73 -16.02 -28.65
C GLU A 619 -19.78 -15.17 -27.92
N ASP A 620 -19.35 -14.22 -27.09
CA ASP A 620 -20.16 -13.24 -26.38
C ASP A 620 -20.67 -12.09 -27.27
N GLY A 621 -20.25 -12.06 -28.54
CA GLY A 621 -20.61 -11.02 -29.52
C GLY A 621 -19.80 -9.73 -29.43
N LEU A 622 -18.94 -9.56 -28.42
CA LEU A 622 -18.01 -8.44 -28.29
C LEU A 622 -16.82 -8.61 -29.24
N THR A 623 -16.33 -7.48 -29.75
CA THR A 623 -15.01 -7.46 -30.42
C THR A 623 -13.88 -7.57 -29.40
N GLU A 624 -12.69 -7.98 -29.83
CA GLU A 624 -11.51 -8.04 -28.94
C GLU A 624 -11.23 -6.68 -28.29
N ILE A 625 -11.35 -5.59 -29.03
CA ILE A 625 -11.15 -4.22 -28.48
C ILE A 625 -12.24 -3.82 -27.48
N GLN A 626 -13.49 -4.19 -27.69
CA GLN A 626 -14.56 -3.92 -26.72
C GLN A 626 -14.33 -4.69 -25.43
N ARG A 627 -13.92 -5.96 -25.51
CA ARG A 627 -13.60 -6.78 -24.34
C ARG A 627 -12.37 -6.21 -23.59
N PHE A 628 -11.39 -5.72 -24.32
CA PHE A 628 -10.20 -5.03 -23.74
C PHE A 628 -10.62 -3.83 -22.88
N PHE A 629 -11.40 -2.89 -23.41
CA PHE A 629 -11.82 -1.73 -22.64
C PHE A 629 -12.76 -2.05 -21.47
N LEU A 630 -13.63 -3.05 -21.63
CA LEU A 630 -14.48 -3.51 -20.52
C LEU A 630 -13.66 -4.14 -19.41
N SER A 631 -12.61 -4.91 -19.76
CA SER A 631 -11.71 -5.52 -18.77
C SER A 631 -10.91 -4.45 -18.04
N PHE A 632 -10.45 -3.41 -18.73
CA PHE A 632 -9.80 -2.26 -18.09
C PHE A 632 -10.72 -1.55 -17.10
N ALA A 633 -11.93 -1.18 -17.53
CA ALA A 633 -12.87 -0.53 -16.63
C ALA A 633 -13.22 -1.39 -15.40
N ASN A 634 -13.31 -2.71 -15.60
CA ASN A 634 -13.61 -3.64 -14.52
C ASN A 634 -12.55 -3.64 -13.41
N ASN A 635 -11.26 -3.42 -13.73
CA ASN A 635 -10.21 -3.31 -12.70
C ASN A 635 -10.50 -2.22 -11.67
N TRP A 636 -11.14 -1.15 -12.10
CA TRP A 636 -11.42 0.05 -11.31
C TRP A 636 -12.87 0.12 -10.82
N CYS A 637 -13.68 -0.93 -11.00
CA CYS A 637 -15.02 -0.97 -10.42
C CYS A 637 -14.94 -1.06 -8.89
N GLU A 638 -14.82 0.09 -8.24
CA GLU A 638 -14.76 0.23 -6.79
C GLU A 638 -15.54 1.46 -6.32
N GLU A 639 -16.32 1.30 -5.26
CA GLU A 639 -16.98 2.38 -4.53
C GLU A 639 -16.30 2.61 -3.18
N LEU A 640 -16.13 3.88 -2.84
CA LEU A 640 -15.55 4.34 -1.56
C LEU A 640 -16.63 5.02 -0.71
N ARG A 641 -16.56 4.85 0.61
CA ARG A 641 -17.33 5.68 1.53
C ARG A 641 -16.88 7.14 1.47
N PRO A 642 -17.79 8.12 1.67
CA PRO A 642 -17.42 9.54 1.53
C PRO A 642 -16.25 10.00 2.42
N GLU A 643 -16.12 9.42 3.61
CA GLU A 643 -15.07 9.76 4.57
C GLU A 643 -13.69 9.36 4.07
N ILE A 644 -13.52 8.10 3.62
CA ILE A 644 -12.22 7.65 3.07
C ILE A 644 -11.93 8.31 1.73
N MET A 645 -12.94 8.57 0.91
CA MET A 645 -12.78 9.27 -0.37
C MET A 645 -12.09 10.63 -0.17
N ARG A 646 -12.51 11.41 0.86
CA ARG A 646 -11.85 12.68 1.20
C ARG A 646 -10.37 12.48 1.56
N THR A 647 -10.06 11.49 2.38
CA THR A 647 -8.68 11.19 2.76
C THR A 647 -7.84 10.85 1.53
N VAL A 648 -8.34 9.97 0.66
CA VAL A 648 -7.67 9.59 -0.59
C VAL A 648 -7.38 10.83 -1.44
N VAL A 649 -8.36 11.66 -1.72
CA VAL A 649 -8.18 12.86 -2.58
C VAL A 649 -7.15 13.83 -2.01
N LEU A 650 -7.01 13.93 -0.69
CA LEU A 650 -6.07 14.86 -0.05
C LEU A 650 -4.64 14.33 0.07
N THR A 651 -4.45 13.01 0.13
CA THR A 651 -3.16 12.43 0.53
C THR A 651 -2.58 11.41 -0.45
N ASN A 652 -3.43 10.75 -1.25
CA ASN A 652 -3.02 9.65 -2.12
C ASN A 652 -2.65 10.16 -3.53
N PRO A 653 -1.59 9.66 -4.16
CA PRO A 653 -1.22 10.05 -5.52
C PRO A 653 -2.16 9.50 -6.59
N HIS A 654 -3.05 8.56 -6.27
CA HIS A 654 -4.00 7.97 -7.21
C HIS A 654 -5.27 8.81 -7.34
N SER A 655 -5.72 9.02 -8.57
CA SER A 655 -7.06 9.55 -8.86
C SER A 655 -8.14 8.55 -8.43
N LEU A 656 -9.36 9.03 -8.12
CA LEU A 656 -10.48 8.14 -7.79
C LEU A 656 -10.83 7.22 -8.98
N PRO A 657 -11.33 6.00 -8.72
CA PRO A 657 -11.57 4.96 -9.73
C PRO A 657 -12.35 5.42 -10.97
N LYS A 658 -13.41 6.21 -10.77
CA LYS A 658 -14.20 6.79 -11.88
C LYS A 658 -13.34 7.59 -12.86
N TYR A 659 -12.39 8.36 -12.36
CA TYR A 659 -11.55 9.24 -13.18
C TYR A 659 -10.40 8.48 -13.81
N ARG A 660 -9.88 7.46 -13.13
CA ARG A 660 -8.91 6.51 -13.72
C ARG A 660 -9.50 5.83 -14.95
N VAL A 661 -10.80 5.50 -14.96
CA VAL A 661 -11.47 4.93 -16.13
C VAL A 661 -11.81 6.01 -17.16
N ASN A 662 -12.66 6.96 -16.80
CA ASN A 662 -13.28 7.86 -17.76
C ASN A 662 -12.29 8.82 -18.45
N ASN A 663 -11.35 9.41 -17.70
CA ASN A 663 -10.38 10.33 -18.28
C ASN A 663 -9.37 9.58 -19.15
N THR A 664 -8.88 8.42 -18.69
CA THR A 664 -7.94 7.61 -19.47
C THR A 664 -8.51 7.19 -20.82
N ILE A 665 -9.74 6.65 -20.86
CA ILE A 665 -10.35 6.23 -22.14
C ILE A 665 -10.76 7.41 -23.04
N ALA A 666 -11.08 8.58 -22.45
CA ALA A 666 -11.40 9.77 -23.21
C ALA A 666 -10.21 10.27 -24.06
N ASN A 667 -8.98 9.93 -23.66
CA ASN A 667 -7.75 10.21 -24.37
C ASN A 667 -7.43 9.14 -25.44
N MET A 668 -8.29 8.13 -25.65
CA MET A 668 -8.08 7.06 -26.63
C MET A 668 -9.09 7.12 -27.79
N PRO A 669 -8.71 7.57 -28.99
CA PRO A 669 -9.57 7.54 -30.18
C PRO A 669 -10.08 6.14 -30.53
N GLU A 670 -9.31 5.10 -30.19
CA GLU A 670 -9.66 3.69 -30.37
C GLU A 670 -10.91 3.30 -29.57
N PHE A 671 -11.08 3.85 -28.34
CA PHE A 671 -12.29 3.68 -27.55
C PHE A 671 -13.50 4.26 -28.25
N ALA A 672 -13.39 5.52 -28.70
CA ALA A 672 -14.50 6.19 -29.40
C ALA A 672 -14.94 5.39 -30.63
N LYS A 673 -13.99 4.84 -31.39
CA LYS A 673 -14.26 3.98 -32.56
C LYS A 673 -14.95 2.67 -32.15
N ALA A 674 -14.44 1.99 -31.11
CA ALA A 674 -14.94 0.68 -30.67
C ALA A 674 -16.39 0.72 -30.15
N PHE A 675 -16.77 1.82 -29.51
CA PHE A 675 -18.14 2.01 -28.95
C PHE A 675 -19.03 2.94 -29.80
N GLY A 676 -18.55 3.40 -30.97
CA GLY A 676 -19.33 4.23 -31.88
C GLY A 676 -19.63 5.62 -31.30
N CYS A 677 -18.74 6.19 -30.50
CA CYS A 677 -18.91 7.47 -29.85
C CYS A 677 -18.78 8.63 -30.86
N ALA A 678 -19.84 9.45 -30.96
CA ALA A 678 -19.80 10.61 -31.83
C ALA A 678 -18.96 11.74 -31.23
N ARG A 679 -18.40 12.57 -32.10
CA ARG A 679 -17.69 13.80 -31.72
C ARG A 679 -18.59 14.69 -30.84
N GLY A 680 -18.03 15.29 -29.79
CA GLY A 680 -18.75 16.12 -28.82
C GLY A 680 -19.39 15.34 -27.65
N LYS A 681 -19.26 14.01 -27.62
CA LYS A 681 -19.58 13.23 -26.41
C LYS A 681 -18.55 13.47 -25.31
N PRO A 682 -18.91 13.39 -24.03
CA PRO A 682 -17.99 13.65 -22.90
C PRO A 682 -16.68 12.86 -22.94
N LEU A 683 -16.74 11.59 -23.36
CA LEU A 683 -15.57 10.71 -23.41
C LEU A 683 -14.92 10.67 -24.81
N VAL A 684 -14.99 11.78 -25.55
CA VAL A 684 -14.32 11.96 -26.85
C VAL A 684 -13.58 13.28 -26.85
N HIS A 685 -12.31 13.25 -26.45
CA HIS A 685 -11.47 14.44 -26.46
C HIS A 685 -10.93 14.73 -27.87
N GLU A 686 -11.14 15.95 -28.35
CA GLU A 686 -10.60 16.39 -29.65
C GLU A 686 -9.08 16.56 -29.60
N ASN A 687 -8.57 16.98 -28.43
CA ASN A 687 -7.14 17.13 -28.13
C ASN A 687 -6.81 16.21 -26.96
N ALA A 688 -6.69 14.92 -27.23
CA ALA A 688 -6.35 13.94 -26.22
C ALA A 688 -4.99 14.25 -25.57
N CYS A 689 -4.94 14.19 -24.24
CA CYS A 689 -3.69 14.30 -23.49
C CYS A 689 -2.90 13.00 -23.62
N ARG A 690 -1.71 13.10 -24.23
CA ARG A 690 -0.87 11.91 -24.44
C ARG A 690 0.60 12.24 -24.23
N VAL A 691 1.28 11.41 -23.44
CA VAL A 691 2.73 11.44 -23.23
C VAL A 691 3.36 10.30 -24.04
N TRP A 692 2.92 9.07 -23.81
CA TRP A 692 3.39 7.82 -24.45
C TRP A 692 2.36 7.26 -25.41
#